data_b2006b69a279988322d6f396486b9aa8
#
_entry.id   b2006b69a279988322d6f396486b9aa8
#
_cell.length_a   1.000
_cell.length_b   1.000
_cell.length_c   1.000
_cell.angle_alpha   90.00
_cell.angle_beta   90.00
_cell.angle_gamma   90.00
#
_symmetry.space_group_name_H-M   'P 1'
#
loop_
_entity.id
_entity.type
_entity.pdbx_description
1 polymer ?
#
loop_
_entity_poly.entity_id
_entity_poly.type
_entity_poly.pdbx_seq_one_letter_code
_entity_poly.pdbx_strand_id
1 'polypeptide(L)'
;MAICPKCGKEVPDGATFCGACGAQMSADGVSSASSPSFCPKCGESVPAGAAACPKCGAALNAEPEKKGFQAPPKKTLMIGGAAVVVVIAAVAAFSMLSGGGSGADYGLYLKDDQLVYTTLKEEGDWDVTSDLADGEEVTASDAFELSLLVTMSEDGKRIFFPDRGGDAIYYRETGDPEGEAVRVDTDMSDYAINASGTLVTYLKDSDLYQSDLTDKERIASDVEAFWVTNDGKTVTYFNTDDGYYRWTSGSESEKLVSNITNIEYVSDDLSEVLYVKDGSLYRQTGTEEPVKITSDVENVVRILDSGELYYTKSASDDLSVMDYIEDDLASSDAAMQPVEYPDYVWSFEYDTTEAYEAAKAQRDQQMEAYNAYRDKLDRDEMREELKESTISQNRYELYYYNGTEETLVTDSLAYGSLTASAADKAVAVIEVRDEASASKVKISEIEYAYEAESRVREMLNTGTQYYVVSGSTMVPMETDDPQSFRMDGAGETIYYVDNVSEEGDTGDLYKVTFDGSALGTPEEYDLDVSTYSLSLYDSGDLIYYKNVKGNEGDLYLNGQEVDYSIYSYQYMEDSGRLLYLSDWNSEDQYGTLRLYEDGEASTIAEDVHDMELTLNDAILYLSDFSSNHQVGTLYLYSGSEPVKLDDDVTAIVFTYDRWSETGYQSGGSINYYEEDENEYSEPSSGSGSSSTSSDYDYYDWLLDYYYGLY
;
A
#
# COMPACT_ATOMS: atom_id res chain seq x y z
N MET A 1 -17.38 47.70 -25.16
CA MET A 1 -17.05 46.28 -25.14
C MET A 1 -15.54 46.11 -25.12
N ALA A 2 -14.95 45.41 -24.14
CA ALA A 2 -13.54 45.17 -24.05
C ALA A 2 -13.18 43.88 -24.82
N ILE A 3 -11.94 43.76 -25.28
CA ILE A 3 -11.45 42.55 -25.96
C ILE A 3 -10.62 41.76 -24.97
N CYS A 4 -10.93 40.48 -24.83
CA CYS A 4 -10.16 39.57 -23.95
C CYS A 4 -8.73 39.41 -24.47
N PRO A 5 -7.68 39.69 -23.66
CA PRO A 5 -6.29 39.63 -24.11
C PRO A 5 -5.79 38.18 -24.32
N LYS A 6 -6.50 37.17 -23.79
CA LYS A 6 -6.12 35.76 -23.91
C LYS A 6 -6.72 35.09 -25.17
N CYS A 7 -7.97 35.40 -25.52
CA CYS A 7 -8.65 34.70 -26.61
C CYS A 7 -9.21 35.61 -27.72
N GLY A 8 -9.07 36.94 -27.64
CA GLY A 8 -9.49 37.92 -28.65
C GLY A 8 -11.00 38.09 -28.80
N LYS A 9 -11.84 37.49 -27.96
CA LYS A 9 -13.30 37.63 -28.00
C LYS A 9 -13.74 38.88 -27.25
N GLU A 10 -14.84 39.52 -27.74
CA GLU A 10 -15.46 40.66 -27.11
C GLU A 10 -16.18 40.26 -25.81
N VAL A 11 -15.98 41.03 -24.75
CA VAL A 11 -16.60 40.86 -23.42
C VAL A 11 -17.31 42.18 -23.03
N PRO A 12 -18.42 42.10 -22.30
CA PRO A 12 -19.12 43.30 -21.80
C PRO A 12 -18.19 44.16 -20.94
N ASP A 13 -18.34 45.49 -21.04
CA ASP A 13 -17.58 46.42 -20.22
C ASP A 13 -17.89 46.19 -18.72
N GLY A 14 -16.84 46.00 -17.90
CA GLY A 14 -16.99 45.73 -16.48
C GLY A 14 -17.04 44.23 -16.08
N ALA A 15 -16.95 43.33 -17.04
CA ALA A 15 -16.84 41.89 -16.73
C ALA A 15 -15.49 41.56 -16.04
N THR A 16 -15.55 40.88 -14.94
CA THR A 16 -14.34 40.43 -14.17
C THR A 16 -13.66 39.22 -14.78
N PHE A 17 -14.40 38.44 -15.60
CA PHE A 17 -13.88 37.26 -16.30
C PHE A 17 -14.41 37.20 -17.74
N CYS A 18 -13.64 36.64 -18.64
CA CYS A 18 -14.05 36.38 -20.00
C CYS A 18 -14.96 35.13 -20.05
N GLY A 19 -16.22 35.28 -20.40
CA GLY A 19 -17.19 34.19 -20.50
C GLY A 19 -16.89 33.13 -21.60
N ALA A 20 -15.82 33.32 -22.39
CA ALA A 20 -15.46 32.41 -23.47
C ALA A 20 -14.19 31.59 -23.19
N CYS A 21 -13.33 31.99 -22.23
CA CYS A 21 -12.08 31.32 -21.92
C CYS A 21 -11.69 31.43 -20.44
N GLY A 22 -12.58 31.90 -19.58
CA GLY A 22 -12.37 32.01 -18.14
C GLY A 22 -11.27 33.01 -17.70
N ALA A 23 -10.59 33.69 -18.61
CA ALA A 23 -9.51 34.60 -18.26
C ALA A 23 -10.01 35.83 -17.48
N GLN A 24 -9.35 36.17 -16.39
CA GLN A 24 -9.66 37.34 -15.58
C GLN A 24 -9.35 38.64 -16.32
N MET A 25 -10.31 39.56 -16.31
CA MET A 25 -10.20 40.86 -16.96
C MET A 25 -9.82 41.93 -15.94
N SER A 26 -8.63 42.54 -16.07
CA SER A 26 -8.19 43.63 -15.19
C SER A 26 -8.88 44.94 -15.58
N ALA A 27 -9.58 45.57 -14.67
CA ALA A 27 -9.97 46.98 -14.79
C ALA A 27 -8.81 47.88 -14.46
N ASP A 28 -8.58 48.87 -15.27
CA ASP A 28 -7.45 49.81 -15.24
C ASP A 28 -7.00 50.35 -13.87
N GLY A 29 -5.72 50.32 -13.67
CA GLY A 29 -4.93 51.39 -13.06
C GLY A 29 -5.15 51.72 -11.59
N VAL A 30 -4.76 50.83 -10.68
CA VAL A 30 -4.22 51.24 -9.37
C VAL A 30 -3.03 50.35 -9.05
N SER A 31 -1.84 50.94 -8.89
CA SER A 31 -0.64 50.29 -8.44
C SER A 31 -0.85 49.72 -7.04
N SER A 32 -1.05 48.40 -6.93
CA SER A 32 -1.04 47.66 -5.69
C SER A 32 0.41 47.46 -5.25
N ALA A 33 0.69 47.80 -4.01
CA ALA A 33 1.94 47.59 -3.33
C ALA A 33 2.29 46.09 -3.42
N SER A 34 3.48 45.81 -4.01
CA SER A 34 4.01 44.45 -4.11
C SER A 34 4.25 43.89 -2.72
N SER A 35 3.69 42.70 -2.47
CA SER A 35 4.03 41.88 -1.31
C SER A 35 5.53 41.65 -1.22
N PRO A 36 6.14 41.61 -0.02
CA PRO A 36 7.56 41.36 0.12
C PRO A 36 7.91 39.97 -0.48
N SER A 37 8.89 39.95 -1.37
CA SER A 37 9.46 38.70 -1.89
C SER A 37 10.56 38.19 -0.95
N PHE A 38 10.66 36.88 -0.78
CA PHE A 38 11.70 36.25 0.05
C PHE A 38 12.89 35.78 -0.81
N CYS A 39 14.07 35.79 -0.24
CA CYS A 39 15.27 35.29 -0.93
C CYS A 39 15.23 33.75 -1.05
N PRO A 40 15.30 33.18 -2.27
CA PRO A 40 15.23 31.72 -2.46
C PRO A 40 16.43 30.95 -1.89
N LYS A 41 17.51 31.64 -1.50
CA LYS A 41 18.71 31.00 -0.93
C LYS A 41 18.74 30.98 0.59
N CYS A 42 18.10 31.95 1.29
CA CYS A 42 18.20 32.08 2.74
C CYS A 42 16.90 32.49 3.43
N GLY A 43 15.77 32.50 2.75
CA GLY A 43 14.45 32.81 3.32
C GLY A 43 14.26 34.26 3.83
N GLU A 44 15.25 35.15 3.71
CA GLU A 44 15.14 36.52 4.21
C GLU A 44 14.20 37.37 3.37
N SER A 45 13.34 38.14 4.03
CA SER A 45 12.46 39.13 3.38
C SER A 45 13.27 40.18 2.64
N VAL A 46 12.98 40.38 1.34
CA VAL A 46 13.73 41.27 0.45
C VAL A 46 12.82 42.37 -0.05
N PRO A 47 13.26 43.65 -0.02
CA PRO A 47 12.48 44.74 -0.61
C PRO A 47 12.22 44.51 -2.11
N ALA A 48 11.03 44.85 -2.57
CA ALA A 48 10.66 44.72 -3.98
C ALA A 48 11.64 45.50 -4.86
N GLY A 49 12.23 44.83 -5.87
CA GLY A 49 13.19 45.44 -6.80
C GLY A 49 14.66 45.39 -6.36
N ALA A 50 14.99 44.71 -5.27
CA ALA A 50 16.39 44.55 -4.85
C ALA A 50 17.14 43.60 -5.83
N ALA A 51 18.29 44.02 -6.33
CA ALA A 51 19.14 43.26 -7.23
C ALA A 51 19.91 42.10 -6.56
N ALA A 52 20.07 42.15 -5.25
CA ALA A 52 20.72 41.14 -4.44
C ALA A 52 20.15 41.08 -3.03
N CYS A 53 20.16 39.91 -2.39
CA CYS A 53 19.72 39.73 -1.02
C CYS A 53 20.68 40.44 -0.04
N PRO A 54 20.17 41.34 0.83
CA PRO A 54 21.03 42.06 1.77
C PRO A 54 21.67 41.18 2.86
N LYS A 55 21.13 39.97 3.09
CA LYS A 55 21.63 39.06 4.12
C LYS A 55 22.70 38.09 3.60
N CYS A 56 22.51 37.52 2.41
CA CYS A 56 23.40 36.46 1.88
C CYS A 56 24.11 36.83 0.57
N GLY A 57 23.82 38.00 -0.01
CA GLY A 57 24.46 38.49 -1.25
C GLY A 57 23.99 37.76 -2.54
N ALA A 58 23.00 36.88 -2.45
CA ALA A 58 22.49 36.15 -3.65
C ALA A 58 21.82 37.16 -4.60
N ALA A 59 22.16 37.09 -5.90
CA ALA A 59 21.53 37.89 -6.95
C ALA A 59 20.09 37.46 -7.15
N LEU A 60 19.14 38.41 -7.19
CA LEU A 60 17.68 38.15 -7.25
C LEU A 60 17.08 38.44 -8.64
N ASN A 61 17.88 39.05 -9.54
CA ASN A 61 17.48 39.40 -10.90
C ASN A 61 18.44 38.84 -11.96
N ALA A 62 18.77 37.57 -11.92
CA ALA A 62 19.51 36.92 -13.02
C ALA A 62 18.48 36.37 -14.03
N GLU A 63 18.23 37.10 -15.11
CA GLU A 63 17.72 36.46 -16.33
C GLU A 63 18.72 35.41 -16.79
N PRO A 64 18.29 34.19 -17.21
CA PRO A 64 19.23 33.22 -17.75
C PRO A 64 19.81 33.74 -19.06
N GLU A 65 21.10 34.07 -19.07
CA GLU A 65 21.85 34.38 -20.29
C GLU A 65 21.76 33.21 -21.27
N LYS A 66 21.01 33.38 -22.38
CA LYS A 66 21.08 32.53 -23.53
C LYS A 66 22.48 32.60 -24.13
N LYS A 67 23.37 31.69 -23.73
CA LYS A 67 24.64 31.48 -24.45
C LYS A 67 24.30 30.94 -25.85
N GLY A 68 24.40 31.83 -26.82
CA GLY A 68 24.32 31.50 -28.24
C GLY A 68 25.43 30.55 -28.62
N PHE A 69 25.06 29.35 -29.05
CA PHE A 69 25.97 28.39 -29.66
C PHE A 69 26.35 28.90 -31.03
N GLN A 70 27.59 29.29 -31.24
CA GLN A 70 28.16 29.56 -32.56
C GLN A 70 28.46 28.25 -33.24
N ALA A 71 27.74 27.97 -34.32
CA ALA A 71 27.97 26.81 -35.19
C ALA A 71 29.32 26.90 -35.89
N PRO A 72 30.13 25.81 -35.95
CA PRO A 72 31.31 25.74 -36.79
C PRO A 72 30.91 25.62 -38.27
N PRO A 73 31.79 26.04 -39.20
CA PRO A 73 31.45 26.19 -40.62
C PRO A 73 31.26 24.86 -41.33
N LYS A 74 30.22 24.80 -42.16
CA LYS A 74 29.87 23.66 -43.05
C LYS A 74 31.02 23.29 -43.95
N LYS A 75 31.49 22.04 -43.85
CA LYS A 75 32.10 21.33 -44.99
C LYS A 75 31.29 20.07 -45.26
N THR A 76 30.81 20.06 -46.48
CA THR A 76 29.99 19.06 -47.16
C THR A 76 30.61 17.67 -47.12
N LEU A 77 29.85 16.67 -46.64
CA LEU A 77 29.94 15.31 -47.15
C LEU A 77 28.51 14.77 -47.30
N MET A 78 28.05 14.68 -48.53
CA MET A 78 26.86 13.89 -48.85
C MET A 78 27.32 12.44 -48.99
N ILE A 79 26.55 11.51 -48.39
CA ILE A 79 26.04 10.23 -48.88
C ILE A 79 25.69 9.36 -47.69
N GLY A 80 24.39 8.91 -47.63
CA GLY A 80 23.92 7.80 -46.80
C GLY A 80 23.30 8.22 -45.46
N GLY A 81 22.21 8.94 -45.48
CA GLY A 81 21.68 9.41 -44.20
C GLY A 81 20.13 9.48 -44.11
N ALA A 82 19.42 8.42 -44.44
CA ALA A 82 17.99 8.35 -44.18
C ALA A 82 17.63 7.39 -43.01
N ALA A 83 18.42 6.36 -42.80
CA ALA A 83 18.17 5.38 -41.73
C ALA A 83 18.70 5.80 -40.34
N VAL A 84 19.83 6.53 -40.33
CA VAL A 84 20.45 6.98 -39.03
C VAL A 84 19.68 8.13 -38.39
N VAL A 85 18.92 8.94 -39.13
CA VAL A 85 18.16 10.06 -38.59
C VAL A 85 16.88 9.58 -37.89
N VAL A 86 16.29 8.46 -38.31
CA VAL A 86 15.09 7.90 -37.71
C VAL A 86 15.43 7.22 -36.36
N VAL A 87 16.55 6.50 -36.29
CA VAL A 87 17.02 5.86 -35.05
C VAL A 87 17.45 6.90 -33.98
N ILE A 88 18.12 7.98 -34.39
CA ILE A 88 18.50 9.07 -33.46
C ILE A 88 17.28 9.88 -33.02
N ALA A 89 16.25 10.01 -33.86
CA ALA A 89 15.00 10.66 -33.50
C ALA A 89 14.13 9.77 -32.56
N ALA A 90 14.14 8.46 -32.75
CA ALA A 90 13.47 7.51 -31.89
C ALA A 90 14.14 7.42 -30.49
N VAL A 91 15.48 7.37 -30.44
CA VAL A 91 16.22 7.39 -29.16
C VAL A 91 16.12 8.75 -28.45
N ALA A 92 16.03 9.86 -29.19
CA ALA A 92 15.81 11.19 -28.60
C ALA A 92 14.35 11.42 -28.20
N ALA A 93 13.39 10.76 -28.86
CA ALA A 93 11.99 10.77 -28.44
C ALA A 93 11.77 9.88 -27.20
N PHE A 94 12.46 8.74 -27.11
CA PHE A 94 12.45 7.86 -25.94
C PHE A 94 12.96 8.56 -24.69
N SER A 95 14.08 9.33 -24.78
CA SER A 95 14.60 10.11 -23.66
C SER A 95 13.79 11.38 -23.32
N MET A 96 12.76 11.73 -24.09
CA MET A 96 11.84 12.84 -23.81
C MET A 96 10.48 12.37 -23.30
N LEU A 97 10.17 11.07 -23.40
CA LEU A 97 8.94 10.45 -22.91
C LEU A 97 9.14 9.74 -21.56
N SER A 98 10.39 9.42 -21.20
CA SER A 98 10.69 8.84 -19.90
C SER A 98 10.65 9.94 -18.83
N GLY A 99 9.66 9.97 -18.02
CA GLY A 99 9.64 10.66 -16.74
C GLY A 99 10.78 10.14 -15.87
N GLY A 100 11.43 11.03 -15.23
CA GLY A 100 12.56 11.05 -14.34
C GLY A 100 13.14 9.85 -13.60
N GLY A 101 13.00 8.62 -14.07
CA GLY A 101 13.76 7.49 -13.53
C GLY A 101 15.24 7.60 -13.89
N SER A 102 16.14 7.60 -12.91
CA SER A 102 17.59 7.79 -13.13
C SER A 102 18.35 6.50 -13.51
N GLY A 103 17.65 5.39 -13.73
CA GLY A 103 18.22 4.07 -14.02
C GLY A 103 18.05 3.63 -15.47
N ALA A 104 18.76 2.56 -15.85
CA ALA A 104 18.58 1.90 -17.14
C ALA A 104 17.30 1.08 -17.12
N ASP A 105 16.58 1.11 -18.24
CA ASP A 105 15.31 0.43 -18.40
C ASP A 105 15.46 -0.95 -19.04
N TYR A 106 14.64 -1.89 -18.62
CA TYR A 106 14.59 -3.25 -19.15
C TYR A 106 13.19 -3.85 -18.90
N GLY A 107 12.87 -4.91 -19.60
CA GLY A 107 11.66 -5.69 -19.36
C GLY A 107 12.01 -7.16 -19.12
N LEU A 108 11.13 -7.86 -18.42
CA LEU A 108 11.22 -9.30 -18.17
C LEU A 108 10.02 -10.02 -18.79
N TYR A 109 10.23 -11.21 -19.29
CA TYR A 109 9.16 -12.05 -19.83
C TYR A 109 9.51 -13.55 -19.76
N LEU A 110 8.49 -14.37 -19.75
CA LEU A 110 8.60 -15.83 -19.74
C LEU A 110 8.45 -16.37 -21.15
N LYS A 111 9.39 -17.19 -21.61
CA LYS A 111 9.39 -17.85 -22.90
C LYS A 111 10.06 -19.22 -22.81
N ASP A 112 9.46 -20.26 -23.40
CA ASP A 112 9.99 -21.62 -23.40
C ASP A 112 10.41 -22.10 -21.99
N ASP A 113 9.60 -21.79 -20.97
CA ASP A 113 9.85 -22.09 -19.56
C ASP A 113 11.16 -21.48 -19.02
N GLN A 114 11.52 -20.31 -19.52
CA GLN A 114 12.72 -19.56 -19.16
C GLN A 114 12.39 -18.09 -18.90
N LEU A 115 12.96 -17.51 -17.88
CA LEU A 115 12.88 -16.07 -17.63
C LEU A 115 13.89 -15.35 -18.53
N VAL A 116 13.38 -14.46 -19.37
CA VAL A 116 14.17 -13.71 -20.37
C VAL A 116 14.11 -12.23 -20.04
N TYR A 117 15.19 -11.49 -20.24
CA TYR A 117 15.16 -10.03 -20.19
C TYR A 117 15.39 -9.41 -21.57
N THR A 118 14.78 -8.25 -21.77
CA THR A 118 14.99 -7.41 -22.96
C THR A 118 15.53 -6.04 -22.58
N THR A 119 16.45 -5.52 -23.38
CA THR A 119 16.92 -4.14 -23.27
C THR A 119 16.05 -3.17 -24.07
N LEU A 120 14.81 -3.54 -24.36
CA LEU A 120 13.82 -2.75 -25.10
C LEU A 120 14.29 -2.34 -26.51
N LYS A 121 15.08 -3.19 -27.17
CA LYS A 121 15.56 -3.02 -28.54
C LYS A 121 15.20 -4.25 -29.35
N GLU A 122 15.01 -4.07 -30.66
CA GLU A 122 14.67 -5.12 -31.61
C GLU A 122 15.71 -6.27 -31.65
N GLU A 123 16.93 -6.03 -31.17
CA GLU A 123 17.99 -7.03 -31.05
C GLU A 123 18.55 -6.99 -29.60
N GLY A 124 18.73 -8.12 -28.97
CA GLY A 124 19.43 -8.24 -27.68
C GLY A 124 18.65 -8.83 -26.52
N ASP A 125 17.62 -9.61 -26.84
CA ASP A 125 16.93 -10.38 -25.80
C ASP A 125 17.82 -11.54 -25.36
N TRP A 126 17.94 -11.72 -24.05
CA TRP A 126 18.81 -12.70 -23.46
C TRP A 126 18.06 -13.51 -22.40
N ASP A 127 18.24 -14.80 -22.44
CA ASP A 127 17.78 -15.66 -21.38
C ASP A 127 18.63 -15.44 -20.11
N VAL A 128 18.00 -15.11 -19.01
CA VAL A 128 18.68 -14.91 -17.72
C VAL A 128 18.79 -16.20 -16.90
N THR A 129 18.09 -17.28 -17.28
CA THR A 129 18.03 -18.51 -16.49
C THR A 129 18.44 -19.79 -17.21
N SER A 130 18.40 -19.85 -18.56
CA SER A 130 18.40 -21.12 -19.33
C SER A 130 19.65 -21.98 -19.18
N ASP A 131 20.81 -21.38 -19.09
CA ASP A 131 22.08 -22.10 -19.14
C ASP A 131 22.67 -22.39 -17.76
N LEU A 132 21.98 -22.00 -16.68
CA LEU A 132 22.59 -21.87 -15.36
C LEU A 132 22.23 -22.96 -14.36
N ALA A 133 21.20 -23.76 -14.64
CA ALA A 133 20.85 -24.89 -13.79
C ALA A 133 20.42 -26.12 -14.58
N ASP A 134 20.87 -27.28 -14.16
CA ASP A 134 20.27 -28.55 -14.52
C ASP A 134 18.91 -28.65 -13.81
N GLY A 135 17.77 -28.49 -14.50
CA GLY A 135 16.59 -28.72 -13.74
C GLY A 135 15.27 -28.32 -14.34
N GLU A 136 14.39 -27.94 -13.50
CA GLU A 136 12.95 -27.83 -13.68
C GLU A 136 12.59 -26.64 -14.58
N GLU A 137 11.47 -26.76 -15.28
CA GLU A 137 10.85 -25.71 -16.09
C GLU A 137 10.46 -24.53 -15.17
N VAL A 138 10.65 -23.29 -15.59
CA VAL A 138 10.24 -22.10 -14.83
C VAL A 138 8.77 -21.85 -15.12
N THR A 139 7.92 -21.94 -14.12
CA THR A 139 6.50 -21.59 -14.23
C THR A 139 6.30 -20.08 -14.13
N ALA A 140 5.08 -19.58 -14.38
CA ALA A 140 4.77 -18.16 -14.20
C ALA A 140 4.96 -17.70 -12.75
N SER A 141 4.63 -18.56 -11.76
CA SER A 141 4.89 -18.29 -10.34
C SER A 141 6.37 -18.20 -10.04
N ASP A 142 7.17 -19.18 -10.51
CA ASP A 142 8.62 -19.18 -10.34
C ASP A 142 9.26 -17.96 -11.01
N ALA A 143 8.76 -17.55 -12.20
CA ALA A 143 9.25 -16.38 -12.92
C ALA A 143 9.03 -15.10 -12.09
N PHE A 144 7.90 -14.98 -11.40
CA PHE A 144 7.64 -13.85 -10.49
C PHE A 144 8.63 -13.85 -9.32
N GLU A 145 8.82 -14.97 -8.64
CA GLU A 145 9.79 -15.06 -7.54
C GLU A 145 11.21 -14.76 -7.99
N LEU A 146 11.62 -15.32 -9.13
CA LEU A 146 12.95 -15.07 -9.70
C LEU A 146 13.14 -13.61 -10.15
N SER A 147 12.07 -12.94 -10.62
CA SER A 147 12.13 -11.53 -11.04
C SER A 147 12.50 -10.60 -9.89
N LEU A 148 12.10 -10.92 -8.66
CA LEU A 148 12.49 -10.18 -7.46
C LEU A 148 14.00 -10.21 -7.19
N LEU A 149 14.70 -11.20 -7.74
CA LEU A 149 16.15 -11.35 -7.65
C LEU A 149 16.90 -10.80 -8.89
N VAL A 150 16.17 -10.25 -9.88
CA VAL A 150 16.81 -9.58 -11.02
C VAL A 150 16.99 -8.11 -10.71
N THR A 151 18.18 -7.58 -10.94
CA THR A 151 18.46 -6.16 -10.76
C THR A 151 19.50 -5.67 -11.77
N MET A 152 19.35 -4.44 -12.23
CA MET A 152 20.28 -3.82 -13.16
C MET A 152 21.08 -2.71 -12.44
N SER A 153 22.36 -2.54 -12.78
CA SER A 153 23.12 -1.39 -12.28
C SER A 153 22.50 -0.07 -12.81
N GLU A 154 22.58 0.99 -12.03
CA GLU A 154 22.01 2.31 -12.37
C GLU A 154 22.47 2.82 -13.74
N ASP A 155 23.71 2.50 -14.15
CA ASP A 155 24.26 2.88 -15.44
C ASP A 155 23.89 1.91 -16.58
N GLY A 156 23.06 0.90 -16.31
CA GLY A 156 22.56 -0.09 -17.26
C GLY A 156 23.60 -1.03 -17.86
N LYS A 157 24.81 -1.07 -17.30
CA LYS A 157 25.88 -1.88 -17.90
C LYS A 157 25.93 -3.31 -17.43
N ARG A 158 25.31 -3.61 -16.29
CA ARG A 158 25.30 -4.94 -15.71
C ARG A 158 23.91 -5.31 -15.27
N ILE A 159 23.49 -6.52 -15.59
CA ILE A 159 22.30 -7.15 -15.04
C ILE A 159 22.74 -8.32 -14.15
N PHE A 160 22.15 -8.38 -12.96
CA PHE A 160 22.32 -9.46 -12.00
C PHE A 160 21.04 -10.28 -11.97
N PHE A 161 21.15 -11.59 -11.88
CA PHE A 161 20.01 -12.49 -11.96
C PHE A 161 20.31 -13.83 -11.26
N PRO A 162 19.28 -14.53 -10.78
CA PRO A 162 19.42 -15.85 -10.16
C PRO A 162 19.60 -16.95 -11.20
N ASP A 163 20.05 -18.13 -10.77
CA ASP A 163 19.81 -19.36 -11.49
C ASP A 163 18.35 -19.82 -11.33
N ARG A 164 17.97 -20.94 -11.96
CA ARG A 164 16.59 -21.46 -11.91
C ARG A 164 16.12 -21.86 -10.52
N GLY A 165 17.02 -22.21 -9.63
CA GLY A 165 16.71 -22.55 -8.24
C GLY A 165 16.66 -21.35 -7.31
N GLY A 166 17.06 -20.19 -7.77
CA GLY A 166 17.18 -18.99 -6.90
C GLY A 166 18.42 -18.99 -6.00
N ASP A 167 19.20 -20.05 -5.99
CA ASP A 167 20.30 -20.25 -5.03
C ASP A 167 21.60 -19.53 -5.40
N ALA A 168 21.86 -19.31 -6.67
CA ALA A 168 23.09 -18.68 -7.17
C ALA A 168 22.79 -17.40 -7.93
N ILE A 169 23.58 -16.36 -7.72
CA ILE A 169 23.47 -15.10 -8.45
C ILE A 169 24.61 -14.99 -9.46
N TYR A 170 24.23 -14.58 -10.66
CA TYR A 170 25.10 -14.33 -11.80
C TYR A 170 24.99 -12.89 -12.26
N TYR A 171 25.93 -12.43 -13.07
CA TYR A 171 25.82 -11.17 -13.80
C TYR A 171 26.31 -11.30 -15.23
N ARG A 172 25.80 -10.40 -16.09
CA ARG A 172 26.29 -10.16 -17.46
C ARG A 172 26.51 -8.68 -17.71
N GLU A 173 27.42 -8.36 -18.63
CA GLU A 173 27.57 -7.02 -19.17
C GLU A 173 26.51 -6.82 -20.27
N THR A 174 25.62 -5.86 -20.13
CA THR A 174 24.51 -5.61 -21.08
C THR A 174 24.96 -5.20 -22.48
N GLY A 175 26.22 -4.81 -22.66
CA GLY A 175 26.83 -4.52 -23.97
C GLY A 175 27.35 -5.74 -24.69
N ASP A 176 27.36 -6.93 -24.14
CA ASP A 176 27.84 -8.18 -24.70
C ASP A 176 26.80 -9.31 -24.56
N PRO A 177 25.81 -9.36 -25.47
CA PRO A 177 24.74 -10.36 -25.40
C PRO A 177 25.23 -11.82 -25.59
N GLU A 178 26.37 -12.04 -26.23
CA GLU A 178 26.97 -13.37 -26.38
C GLU A 178 27.97 -13.69 -25.25
N GLY A 179 28.17 -12.77 -24.32
CA GLY A 179 29.05 -12.92 -23.16
C GLY A 179 28.56 -14.01 -22.22
N GLU A 180 29.50 -14.83 -21.68
CA GLU A 180 29.15 -15.81 -20.68
C GLU A 180 28.68 -15.11 -19.39
N ALA A 181 27.65 -15.66 -18.76
CA ALA A 181 27.24 -15.24 -17.41
C ALA A 181 28.34 -15.58 -16.40
N VAL A 182 28.65 -14.61 -15.55
CA VAL A 182 29.70 -14.77 -14.51
C VAL A 182 29.01 -14.93 -13.16
N ARG A 183 29.27 -16.07 -12.52
CA ARG A 183 28.70 -16.34 -11.20
C ARG A 183 29.36 -15.49 -10.12
N VAL A 184 28.54 -14.82 -9.31
CA VAL A 184 28.97 -14.09 -8.12
C VAL A 184 29.28 -15.10 -6.99
N ASP A 185 28.27 -15.85 -6.57
CA ASP A 185 28.41 -16.94 -5.58
C ASP A 185 27.20 -17.89 -5.67
N THR A 186 27.20 -18.95 -4.84
CA THR A 186 26.10 -19.91 -4.65
C THR A 186 25.57 -19.82 -3.21
N ASP A 187 24.41 -20.41 -2.99
CA ASP A 187 23.74 -20.45 -1.68
C ASP A 187 23.55 -19.03 -1.10
N MET A 188 23.12 -18.10 -1.97
CA MET A 188 22.86 -16.71 -1.62
C MET A 188 21.36 -16.55 -1.31
N SER A 189 21.04 -16.24 -0.06
CA SER A 189 19.65 -16.02 0.34
C SER A 189 19.16 -14.59 0.13
N ASP A 190 20.08 -13.63 -0.03
CA ASP A 190 19.76 -12.24 -0.24
C ASP A 190 21.00 -11.47 -0.74
N TYR A 191 20.79 -10.41 -1.55
CA TYR A 191 21.91 -9.60 -2.04
C TYR A 191 21.50 -8.17 -2.40
N ALA A 192 22.47 -7.28 -2.39
CA ALA A 192 22.36 -5.90 -2.86
C ALA A 192 23.59 -5.53 -3.69
N ILE A 193 23.42 -4.72 -4.72
CA ILE A 193 24.53 -4.20 -5.53
C ILE A 193 24.73 -2.71 -5.26
N ASN A 194 25.95 -2.20 -5.46
CA ASN A 194 26.12 -0.75 -5.50
C ASN A 194 25.66 -0.17 -6.84
N ALA A 195 25.41 1.15 -6.93
CA ALA A 195 24.90 1.83 -8.11
C ALA A 195 25.62 1.47 -9.43
N SER A 196 26.92 1.25 -9.41
CA SER A 196 27.70 0.88 -10.60
C SER A 196 27.78 -0.63 -10.85
N GLY A 197 27.13 -1.46 -10.04
CA GLY A 197 27.18 -2.92 -10.14
C GLY A 197 28.59 -3.51 -10.04
N THR A 198 29.50 -2.87 -9.29
CA THR A 198 30.88 -3.31 -9.10
C THR A 198 31.14 -3.92 -7.75
N LEU A 199 30.22 -3.75 -6.80
CA LEU A 199 30.24 -4.37 -5.49
C LEU A 199 28.90 -5.08 -5.28
N VAL A 200 28.96 -6.30 -4.75
CA VAL A 200 27.79 -7.10 -4.36
C VAL A 200 27.95 -7.46 -2.90
N THR A 201 27.01 -7.03 -2.07
CA THR A 201 26.93 -7.40 -0.65
C THR A 201 25.81 -8.44 -0.52
N TYR A 202 26.07 -9.56 0.14
CA TYR A 202 25.13 -10.67 0.16
C TYR A 202 25.25 -11.56 1.39
N LEU A 203 24.15 -12.25 1.70
CA LEU A 203 24.09 -13.31 2.70
C LEU A 203 24.31 -14.68 2.05
N LYS A 204 25.09 -15.52 2.71
CA LYS A 204 25.33 -16.92 2.36
C LYS A 204 25.49 -17.72 3.63
N ASP A 205 24.65 -18.74 3.85
CA ASP A 205 24.64 -19.53 5.09
C ASP A 205 24.66 -18.65 6.37
N SER A 206 23.88 -17.57 6.38
CA SER A 206 23.86 -16.52 7.43
C SER A 206 25.19 -15.77 7.63
N ASP A 207 26.18 -15.96 6.77
CA ASP A 207 27.41 -15.17 6.75
C ASP A 207 27.28 -14.01 5.76
N LEU A 208 27.66 -12.82 6.18
CA LEU A 208 27.64 -11.62 5.34
C LEU A 208 28.95 -11.43 4.59
N TYR A 209 28.87 -11.30 3.27
CA TYR A 209 30.01 -11.10 2.37
C TYR A 209 29.86 -9.83 1.55
N GLN A 210 31.00 -9.31 1.08
CA GLN A 210 31.06 -8.37 -0.03
C GLN A 210 32.03 -8.88 -1.10
N SER A 211 31.63 -8.81 -2.38
CA SER A 211 32.46 -9.16 -3.53
C SER A 211 32.66 -7.95 -4.43
N ASP A 212 33.87 -7.78 -4.95
CA ASP A 212 34.20 -6.84 -6.04
C ASP A 212 34.14 -7.51 -7.43
N LEU A 213 33.43 -8.63 -7.54
CA LEU A 213 33.30 -9.51 -8.71
C LEU A 213 34.57 -10.28 -9.08
N THR A 214 35.68 -10.10 -8.34
CA THR A 214 36.93 -10.85 -8.48
C THR A 214 37.33 -11.57 -7.20
N ASP A 215 37.28 -10.86 -6.11
CA ASP A 215 37.59 -11.37 -4.78
C ASP A 215 36.39 -11.11 -3.84
N LYS A 216 36.24 -11.93 -2.82
CA LYS A 216 35.21 -11.75 -1.80
C LYS A 216 35.81 -11.69 -0.40
N GLU A 217 35.26 -10.81 0.42
CA GLU A 217 35.58 -10.64 1.83
C GLU A 217 34.38 -11.00 2.69
N ARG A 218 34.60 -11.81 3.72
CA ARG A 218 33.57 -12.07 4.74
C ARG A 218 33.57 -10.94 5.74
N ILE A 219 32.45 -10.26 5.89
CA ILE A 219 32.23 -9.13 6.82
C ILE A 219 31.90 -9.65 8.22
N ALA A 220 30.94 -10.59 8.31
CA ALA A 220 30.42 -11.08 9.59
C ALA A 220 29.85 -12.49 9.44
N SER A 221 29.55 -13.14 10.59
CA SER A 221 28.77 -14.39 10.68
C SER A 221 27.49 -14.18 11.46
N ASP A 222 26.59 -15.14 11.29
CA ASP A 222 25.31 -15.20 12.00
C ASP A 222 24.50 -13.90 11.82
N VAL A 223 24.40 -13.40 10.59
CA VAL A 223 23.70 -12.17 10.21
C VAL A 223 22.28 -12.51 9.77
N GLU A 224 21.29 -11.78 10.29
CA GLU A 224 19.88 -11.92 9.95
C GLU A 224 19.44 -10.90 8.90
N ALA A 225 19.96 -9.67 8.97
CA ALA A 225 19.61 -8.59 8.04
C ALA A 225 20.80 -7.63 7.84
N PHE A 226 20.85 -7.00 6.67
CA PHE A 226 21.86 -6.00 6.36
C PHE A 226 21.30 -4.86 5.50
N TRP A 227 21.96 -3.72 5.57
CA TRP A 227 21.67 -2.51 4.80
C TRP A 227 22.98 -1.98 4.22
N VAL A 228 22.95 -1.44 2.99
CA VAL A 228 24.16 -1.02 2.28
C VAL A 228 23.95 0.34 1.62
N THR A 229 24.93 1.23 1.69
CA THR A 229 24.87 2.51 0.99
C THR A 229 24.98 2.36 -0.52
N ASN A 230 24.43 3.30 -1.31
CA ASN A 230 24.47 3.29 -2.78
C ASN A 230 25.87 3.12 -3.37
N ASP A 231 26.90 3.60 -2.70
CA ASP A 231 28.29 3.42 -3.15
C ASP A 231 28.90 2.06 -2.72
N GLY A 232 28.14 1.27 -1.96
CA GLY A 232 28.50 -0.05 -1.47
C GLY A 232 29.60 -0.05 -0.39
N LYS A 233 30.02 1.12 0.12
CA LYS A 233 31.20 1.19 1.03
C LYS A 233 30.87 1.09 2.49
N THR A 234 29.66 1.41 2.89
CA THR A 234 29.18 1.25 4.25
C THR A 234 28.09 0.23 4.28
N VAL A 235 28.18 -0.69 5.21
CA VAL A 235 27.18 -1.74 5.47
C VAL A 235 26.86 -1.69 6.95
N THR A 236 25.59 -1.70 7.29
CA THR A 236 25.13 -2.00 8.65
C THR A 236 24.44 -3.34 8.65
N TYR A 237 24.49 -4.05 9.75
CA TYR A 237 23.88 -5.35 9.83
C TYR A 237 23.49 -5.72 11.27
N PHE A 238 22.48 -6.55 11.35
CA PHE A 238 21.97 -7.14 12.58
C PHE A 238 22.30 -8.63 12.61
N ASN A 239 22.78 -9.13 13.73
CA ASN A 239 23.15 -10.54 13.86
C ASN A 239 22.36 -11.27 14.95
N THR A 240 22.33 -12.59 14.89
CA THR A 240 21.61 -13.47 15.81
C THR A 240 22.03 -13.32 17.29
N ASP A 241 23.16 -12.70 17.58
CA ASP A 241 23.61 -12.34 18.94
C ASP A 241 23.02 -10.99 19.42
N ASP A 242 21.91 -10.57 18.85
CA ASP A 242 21.17 -9.33 19.17
C ASP A 242 22.04 -8.06 19.05
N GLY A 243 22.97 -8.05 18.11
CA GLY A 243 23.90 -6.95 17.90
C GLY A 243 23.69 -6.22 16.59
N TYR A 244 23.70 -4.87 16.62
CA TYR A 244 23.72 -4.03 15.45
C TYR A 244 25.12 -3.45 15.23
N TYR A 245 25.62 -3.59 14.01
CA TYR A 245 27.01 -3.30 13.66
C TYR A 245 27.08 -2.39 12.43
N ARG A 246 28.19 -1.71 12.30
CA ARG A 246 28.60 -0.98 11.09
C ARG A 246 29.94 -1.53 10.60
N TRP A 247 30.02 -1.78 9.31
CA TRP A 247 31.25 -2.07 8.61
C TRP A 247 31.48 -1.03 7.51
N THR A 248 32.74 -0.66 7.29
CA THR A 248 33.15 0.20 6.18
C THR A 248 34.27 -0.50 5.45
N SER A 249 34.25 -0.48 4.11
CA SER A 249 35.20 -1.19 3.25
C SER A 249 36.65 -0.96 3.70
N GLY A 250 37.34 -2.08 3.96
CA GLY A 250 38.75 -2.09 4.43
C GLY A 250 38.94 -1.82 5.92
N SER A 251 37.89 -1.84 6.74
CA SER A 251 37.96 -1.70 8.20
C SER A 251 37.42 -2.93 8.92
N GLU A 252 37.61 -3.01 10.24
CA GLU A 252 36.91 -3.98 11.08
C GLU A 252 35.50 -3.49 11.39
N SER A 253 34.56 -4.43 11.62
CA SER A 253 33.20 -4.09 12.03
C SER A 253 33.16 -3.44 13.40
N GLU A 254 32.42 -2.36 13.54
CA GLU A 254 32.18 -1.66 14.80
C GLU A 254 30.80 -2.03 15.33
N LYS A 255 30.74 -2.52 16.57
CA LYS A 255 29.45 -2.78 17.24
C LYS A 255 28.85 -1.47 17.72
N LEU A 256 27.67 -1.12 17.23
CA LEU A 256 26.95 0.08 17.62
C LEU A 256 26.04 -0.16 18.83
N VAL A 257 25.27 -1.26 18.79
CA VAL A 257 24.32 -1.60 19.85
C VAL A 257 24.37 -3.10 20.17
N SER A 258 23.88 -3.49 21.33
CA SER A 258 23.72 -4.91 21.75
C SER A 258 22.39 -5.15 22.43
N ASN A 259 21.94 -6.41 22.39
CA ASN A 259 20.66 -6.90 22.94
C ASN A 259 19.46 -6.17 22.34
N ILE A 260 19.43 -6.04 21.02
CA ILE A 260 18.29 -5.56 20.25
C ILE A 260 17.33 -6.73 20.06
N THR A 261 16.03 -6.47 20.20
CA THR A 261 14.96 -7.46 19.92
C THR A 261 14.41 -7.30 18.51
N ASN A 262 14.37 -6.06 18.01
CA ASN A 262 13.87 -5.74 16.65
C ASN A 262 14.46 -4.41 16.17
N ILE A 263 14.64 -4.27 14.86
CA ILE A 263 14.98 -3.02 14.18
C ILE A 263 13.71 -2.51 13.50
N GLU A 264 13.31 -1.30 13.86
CA GLU A 264 12.09 -0.66 13.33
C GLU A 264 12.37 0.22 12.11
N TYR A 265 13.57 0.79 12.05
CA TYR A 265 13.95 1.70 10.97
C TYR A 265 15.45 1.87 10.91
N VAL A 266 15.97 2.00 9.69
CA VAL A 266 17.34 2.42 9.41
C VAL A 266 17.28 3.53 8.37
N SER A 267 17.94 4.66 8.62
CA SER A 267 17.96 5.77 7.66
C SER A 267 18.75 5.43 6.39
N ASP A 268 18.43 6.05 5.27
CA ASP A 268 19.02 5.80 3.95
C ASP A 268 20.54 5.97 3.91
N ASP A 269 21.05 6.92 4.68
CA ASP A 269 22.49 7.15 4.81
C ASP A 269 23.17 6.28 5.89
N LEU A 270 22.41 5.34 6.47
CA LEU A 270 22.81 4.44 7.56
C LEU A 270 23.38 5.16 8.79
N SER A 271 23.01 6.41 8.98
CA SER A 271 23.47 7.23 10.11
C SER A 271 22.57 7.11 11.34
N GLU A 272 21.30 6.71 11.16
CA GLU A 272 20.32 6.57 12.23
C GLU A 272 19.66 5.19 12.22
N VAL A 273 19.39 4.66 13.41
CA VAL A 273 18.64 3.43 13.61
C VAL A 273 17.64 3.60 14.75
N LEU A 274 16.39 3.16 14.52
CA LEU A 274 15.39 2.93 15.56
C LEU A 274 15.30 1.45 15.85
N TYR A 275 15.31 1.08 17.12
CA TYR A 275 15.29 -0.32 17.52
C TYR A 275 14.58 -0.53 18.85
N VAL A 276 14.05 -1.73 19.04
CA VAL A 276 13.47 -2.20 20.30
C VAL A 276 14.51 -3.01 21.07
N LYS A 277 14.64 -2.71 22.35
CA LYS A 277 15.48 -3.42 23.31
C LYS A 277 14.78 -3.53 24.64
N ASP A 278 14.66 -4.74 25.18
CA ASP A 278 13.96 -5.01 26.45
C ASP A 278 12.57 -4.33 26.49
N GLY A 279 11.78 -4.43 25.39
CA GLY A 279 10.47 -3.81 25.25
C GLY A 279 10.47 -2.28 25.18
N SER A 280 11.63 -1.66 25.02
CA SER A 280 11.77 -0.20 24.97
C SER A 280 12.30 0.23 23.60
N LEU A 281 11.72 1.30 23.04
CA LEU A 281 12.14 1.91 21.77
C LEU A 281 13.26 2.91 22.02
N TYR A 282 14.31 2.79 21.21
CA TYR A 282 15.48 3.66 21.22
C TYR A 282 15.77 4.21 19.84
N ARG A 283 16.34 5.40 19.81
CA ARG A 283 16.96 6.02 18.63
C ARG A 283 18.45 6.15 18.87
N GLN A 284 19.26 5.78 17.88
CA GLN A 284 20.71 6.00 17.92
C GLN A 284 21.19 6.62 16.61
N THR A 285 21.98 7.68 16.72
CA THR A 285 22.63 8.37 15.60
C THR A 285 24.12 8.06 15.63
N GLY A 286 24.63 7.36 14.63
CA GLY A 286 26.03 7.00 14.52
C GLY A 286 26.54 6.27 15.76
N THR A 287 27.59 6.81 16.37
CA THR A 287 28.22 6.30 17.61
C THR A 287 27.82 7.09 18.86
N GLU A 288 26.81 7.95 18.78
CA GLU A 288 26.30 8.69 19.94
C GLU A 288 25.61 7.74 20.94
N GLU A 289 25.46 8.19 22.17
CA GLU A 289 24.71 7.43 23.18
C GLU A 289 23.24 7.32 22.76
N PRO A 290 22.64 6.11 22.81
CA PRO A 290 21.26 5.90 22.41
C PRO A 290 20.28 6.73 23.27
N VAL A 291 19.29 7.33 22.63
CA VAL A 291 18.20 8.04 23.28
C VAL A 291 17.01 7.09 23.42
N LYS A 292 16.60 6.81 24.65
CA LYS A 292 15.36 6.06 24.90
C LYS A 292 14.16 6.97 24.60
N ILE A 293 13.29 6.52 23.70
CA ILE A 293 12.04 7.20 23.35
C ILE A 293 10.96 6.83 24.34
N THR A 294 10.71 5.50 24.52
CA THR A 294 9.65 5.01 25.39
C THR A 294 9.93 3.60 25.91
N SER A 295 9.08 3.11 26.82
CA SER A 295 9.03 1.70 27.25
C SER A 295 7.71 1.08 26.87
N ASP A 296 7.68 -0.26 26.85
CA ASP A 296 6.49 -1.07 26.60
C ASP A 296 5.85 -0.74 25.22
N VAL A 297 6.69 -0.53 24.19
CA VAL A 297 6.22 -0.32 22.82
C VAL A 297 5.69 -1.63 22.26
N GLU A 298 4.52 -1.58 21.60
CA GLU A 298 3.93 -2.71 20.87
C GLU A 298 4.34 -2.64 19.40
N ASN A 299 3.98 -1.55 18.69
CA ASN A 299 4.32 -1.34 17.29
C ASN A 299 4.69 0.13 17.05
N VAL A 300 5.64 0.37 16.16
CA VAL A 300 5.87 1.68 15.55
C VAL A 300 5.03 1.74 14.29
N VAL A 301 4.03 2.62 14.25
CA VAL A 301 3.01 2.64 13.19
C VAL A 301 3.26 3.69 12.11
N ARG A 302 4.11 4.68 12.40
CA ARG A 302 4.58 5.68 11.41
C ARG A 302 5.88 6.31 11.88
N ILE A 303 6.81 6.48 10.96
CA ILE A 303 8.08 7.21 11.14
C ILE A 303 8.15 8.26 10.04
N LEU A 304 8.61 9.46 10.39
CA LEU A 304 8.79 10.58 9.48
C LEU A 304 10.28 10.97 9.41
N ASP A 305 10.73 11.48 8.28
CA ASP A 305 12.09 11.98 8.08
C ASP A 305 12.49 13.09 9.05
N SER A 306 11.48 13.82 9.59
CA SER A 306 11.68 14.81 10.67
C SER A 306 12.13 14.18 11.99
N GLY A 307 12.06 12.86 12.12
CA GLY A 307 12.29 12.12 13.36
C GLY A 307 11.09 12.08 14.29
N GLU A 308 9.94 12.59 13.87
CA GLU A 308 8.66 12.41 14.54
C GLU A 308 8.11 11.01 14.26
N LEU A 309 7.36 10.44 15.20
CA LEU A 309 6.78 9.12 14.98
C LEU A 309 5.50 8.91 15.79
N TYR A 310 4.67 7.99 15.30
CA TYR A 310 3.56 7.41 16.03
C TYR A 310 3.90 5.96 16.40
N TYR A 311 3.54 5.57 17.60
CA TYR A 311 3.67 4.19 18.08
C TYR A 311 2.54 3.82 19.02
N THR A 312 2.34 2.52 19.19
CA THR A 312 1.32 1.99 20.09
C THR A 312 1.93 1.27 21.28
N LYS A 313 1.17 1.27 22.38
CA LYS A 313 1.37 0.36 23.51
C LYS A 313 0.10 -0.45 23.68
N SER A 314 0.22 -1.69 24.11
CA SER A 314 -0.93 -2.52 24.43
C SER A 314 -1.24 -2.48 25.92
N ALA A 315 -2.52 -2.44 26.22
CA ALA A 315 -3.04 -2.66 27.55
C ALA A 315 -4.18 -3.68 27.47
N SER A 316 -4.39 -4.44 28.52
CA SER A 316 -5.51 -5.38 28.60
C SER A 316 -6.32 -5.05 29.82
N ASP A 317 -7.62 -4.80 29.62
CA ASP A 317 -8.57 -4.55 30.69
C ASP A 317 -9.53 -5.74 30.83
N ASP A 318 -9.83 -6.12 32.07
CA ASP A 318 -10.89 -7.06 32.38
C ASP A 318 -12.17 -6.26 32.62
N LEU A 319 -13.08 -6.30 31.67
CA LEU A 319 -14.34 -5.57 31.68
C LEU A 319 -15.45 -6.46 32.28
N SER A 320 -16.30 -5.90 33.18
CA SER A 320 -17.49 -6.61 33.66
C SER A 320 -18.54 -6.64 32.54
N VAL A 321 -19.00 -7.82 32.16
CA VAL A 321 -20.04 -7.99 31.13
C VAL A 321 -21.32 -7.27 31.54
N MET A 322 -21.64 -7.27 32.82
CA MET A 322 -22.86 -6.66 33.35
C MET A 322 -22.92 -5.14 33.15
N ASP A 323 -21.81 -4.44 33.02
CA ASP A 323 -21.77 -3.00 32.74
C ASP A 323 -22.32 -2.64 31.38
N TYR A 324 -22.29 -3.58 30.43
CA TYR A 324 -22.76 -3.45 29.06
C TYR A 324 -24.12 -4.12 28.78
N ILE A 325 -24.80 -4.61 29.82
CA ILE A 325 -26.13 -5.21 29.73
C ILE A 325 -27.21 -4.19 30.14
N GLU A 326 -28.29 -4.10 29.36
CA GLU A 326 -29.52 -3.45 29.69
C GLU A 326 -30.52 -4.50 30.22
N ASP A 327 -30.87 -4.43 31.52
CA ASP A 327 -31.89 -5.31 32.10
C ASP A 327 -33.28 -4.73 31.84
N ASP A 328 -33.80 -4.92 30.65
CA ASP A 328 -35.09 -4.43 30.16
C ASP A 328 -36.28 -5.21 30.75
N LEU A 329 -36.05 -6.34 31.46
CA LEU A 329 -37.07 -7.19 32.11
C LEU A 329 -37.12 -7.05 33.62
N ALA A 330 -36.22 -6.32 34.25
CA ALA A 330 -36.14 -6.23 35.73
C ALA A 330 -37.45 -5.79 36.39
N SER A 331 -38.19 -4.86 35.77
CA SER A 331 -39.46 -4.35 36.35
C SER A 331 -40.60 -5.38 36.29
N SER A 332 -40.66 -6.20 35.27
CA SER A 332 -41.68 -7.26 35.13
C SER A 332 -41.38 -8.45 36.05
N ASP A 333 -40.12 -8.81 36.19
CA ASP A 333 -39.68 -9.96 36.96
C ASP A 333 -39.77 -9.72 38.48
N ALA A 334 -39.57 -8.51 38.92
CA ALA A 334 -39.64 -8.14 40.37
C ALA A 334 -41.02 -8.39 40.99
N ALA A 335 -42.09 -8.37 40.22
CA ALA A 335 -43.45 -8.55 40.67
C ALA A 335 -43.90 -10.01 40.73
N MET A 336 -43.14 -10.95 40.25
CA MET A 336 -43.54 -12.36 40.18
C MET A 336 -43.48 -13.04 41.52
N GLN A 337 -44.52 -13.85 41.81
CA GLN A 337 -44.59 -14.72 43.00
C GLN A 337 -44.30 -16.17 42.61
N PRO A 338 -43.80 -16.99 43.53
CA PRO A 338 -43.58 -18.41 43.29
C PRO A 338 -44.86 -19.11 42.82
N VAL A 339 -44.78 -19.87 41.76
CA VAL A 339 -45.86 -20.65 41.15
C VAL A 339 -45.49 -22.13 41.18
N GLU A 340 -46.39 -22.95 41.71
CA GLU A 340 -46.21 -24.40 41.75
C GLU A 340 -46.58 -25.02 40.39
N TYR A 341 -45.94 -26.13 40.03
CA TYR A 341 -46.26 -26.89 38.81
C TYR A 341 -47.70 -27.43 38.91
N PRO A 342 -48.60 -27.16 37.95
CA PRO A 342 -49.98 -27.59 38.02
C PRO A 342 -50.13 -29.09 37.80
N ASP A 343 -51.01 -29.71 38.59
CA ASP A 343 -51.31 -31.12 38.50
C ASP A 343 -51.92 -31.48 37.10
N TYR A 344 -51.65 -32.67 36.67
CA TYR A 344 -52.19 -33.16 35.39
C TYR A 344 -53.71 -33.44 35.53
N VAL A 345 -54.51 -33.08 34.53
CA VAL A 345 -55.96 -33.26 34.48
C VAL A 345 -56.29 -34.47 33.62
N TRP A 346 -56.89 -35.48 34.20
CA TRP A 346 -57.27 -36.71 33.52
C TRP A 346 -58.74 -36.70 33.10
N SER A 347 -59.11 -37.10 31.87
CA SER A 347 -60.46 -37.08 31.35
C SER A 347 -61.44 -38.00 32.13
N PHE A 348 -60.95 -39.06 32.76
CA PHE A 348 -61.72 -39.99 33.53
C PHE A 348 -62.15 -39.46 34.92
N GLU A 349 -61.61 -38.33 35.34
CA GLU A 349 -61.98 -37.70 36.65
C GLU A 349 -63.22 -36.81 36.55
N TYR A 350 -63.74 -36.61 35.31
CA TYR A 350 -64.87 -35.71 35.06
C TYR A 350 -66.06 -36.42 34.41
N ASP A 351 -67.27 -36.10 34.90
CA ASP A 351 -68.51 -36.71 34.47
C ASP A 351 -68.95 -36.22 33.05
N THR A 352 -68.47 -35.07 32.60
CA THR A 352 -68.84 -34.51 31.28
C THR A 352 -67.59 -33.97 30.56
N THR A 353 -67.67 -33.97 29.22
CA THR A 353 -66.62 -33.42 28.34
C THR A 353 -66.42 -31.93 28.59
N GLU A 354 -67.51 -31.17 28.85
CA GLU A 354 -67.44 -29.74 29.12
C GLU A 354 -66.69 -29.43 30.44
N ALA A 355 -66.91 -30.26 31.49
CA ALA A 355 -66.19 -30.13 32.76
C ALA A 355 -64.68 -30.48 32.60
N TYR A 356 -64.36 -31.48 31.83
CA TYR A 356 -62.99 -31.82 31.50
C TYR A 356 -62.25 -30.69 30.72
N GLU A 357 -62.87 -30.16 29.66
CA GLU A 357 -62.31 -29.08 28.83
C GLU A 357 -62.13 -27.79 29.69
N ALA A 358 -63.04 -27.48 30.61
CA ALA A 358 -62.89 -26.36 31.53
C ALA A 358 -61.72 -26.55 32.49
N ALA A 359 -61.55 -27.75 33.06
CA ALA A 359 -60.42 -28.06 33.94
C ALA A 359 -59.10 -28.04 33.20
N LYS A 360 -59.06 -28.54 31.96
CA LYS A 360 -57.90 -28.47 31.07
C LYS A 360 -57.52 -27.03 30.78
N ALA A 361 -58.49 -26.18 30.40
CA ALA A 361 -58.23 -24.77 30.14
C ALA A 361 -57.69 -24.02 31.39
N GLN A 362 -58.18 -24.39 32.57
CA GLN A 362 -57.63 -23.84 33.83
C GLN A 362 -56.20 -24.28 34.09
N ARG A 363 -55.89 -25.57 33.83
CA ARG A 363 -54.53 -26.10 33.93
C ARG A 363 -53.61 -25.44 32.93
N ASP A 364 -54.02 -25.24 31.69
CA ASP A 364 -53.25 -24.61 30.66
C ASP A 364 -52.87 -23.14 31.04
N GLN A 365 -53.83 -22.40 31.65
CA GLN A 365 -53.57 -21.08 32.23
C GLN A 365 -52.56 -21.11 33.40
N GLN A 366 -52.66 -22.15 34.28
CA GLN A 366 -51.68 -22.35 35.35
C GLN A 366 -50.32 -22.75 34.82
N MET A 367 -50.24 -23.50 33.72
CA MET A 367 -48.99 -23.82 33.05
C MET A 367 -48.32 -22.57 32.44
N GLU A 368 -49.10 -21.69 31.82
CA GLU A 368 -48.56 -20.40 31.36
C GLU A 368 -47.92 -19.60 32.48
N ALA A 369 -48.62 -19.51 33.63
CA ALA A 369 -48.12 -18.83 34.81
C ALA A 369 -46.84 -19.50 35.38
N TYR A 370 -46.83 -20.84 35.41
CA TYR A 370 -45.65 -21.59 35.83
C TYR A 370 -44.45 -21.40 34.91
N ASN A 371 -44.68 -21.46 33.58
CA ASN A 371 -43.64 -21.25 32.60
C ASN A 371 -43.04 -19.81 32.75
N ALA A 372 -43.88 -18.78 32.83
CA ALA A 372 -43.43 -17.43 33.08
C ALA A 372 -42.60 -17.27 34.36
N TYR A 373 -42.97 -18.00 35.43
CA TYR A 373 -42.18 -18.03 36.64
C TYR A 373 -40.85 -18.77 36.49
N ARG A 374 -40.83 -19.87 35.76
CA ARG A 374 -39.59 -20.59 35.42
C ARG A 374 -38.63 -19.72 34.60
N ASP A 375 -39.15 -19.10 33.55
CA ASP A 375 -38.37 -18.18 32.71
C ASP A 375 -37.75 -17.05 33.56
N LYS A 376 -38.48 -16.54 34.59
CA LYS A 376 -37.91 -15.57 35.52
C LYS A 376 -36.76 -16.14 36.36
N LEU A 377 -36.90 -17.38 36.86
CA LEU A 377 -35.81 -18.01 37.63
C LEU A 377 -34.57 -18.22 36.80
N ASP A 378 -34.73 -18.65 35.57
CA ASP A 378 -33.62 -18.87 34.62
C ASP A 378 -32.92 -17.53 34.30
N ARG A 379 -33.69 -16.43 34.14
CA ARG A 379 -33.12 -15.06 34.04
C ARG A 379 -32.44 -14.56 35.28
N ASP A 380 -32.99 -14.86 36.50
CA ASP A 380 -32.34 -14.49 37.75
C ASP A 380 -30.99 -15.23 37.92
N GLU A 381 -30.92 -16.51 37.54
CA GLU A 381 -29.69 -17.28 37.52
C GLU A 381 -28.69 -16.68 36.54
N MET A 382 -29.10 -16.37 35.31
CA MET A 382 -28.28 -15.69 34.31
C MET A 382 -27.75 -14.35 34.81
N ARG A 383 -28.57 -13.54 35.52
CA ARG A 383 -28.09 -12.26 36.11
C ARG A 383 -26.99 -12.45 37.13
N GLU A 384 -27.04 -13.53 37.94
CA GLU A 384 -25.97 -13.84 38.88
C GLU A 384 -24.71 -14.29 38.20
N GLU A 385 -24.81 -15.10 37.13
CA GLU A 385 -23.67 -15.51 36.29
C GLU A 385 -23.02 -14.29 35.60
N LEU A 386 -23.80 -13.39 35.00
CA LEU A 386 -23.32 -12.20 34.33
C LEU A 386 -22.61 -11.20 35.26
N LYS A 387 -22.94 -11.17 36.57
CA LYS A 387 -22.22 -10.33 37.53
C LYS A 387 -20.79 -10.80 37.79
N GLU A 388 -20.55 -12.09 37.64
CA GLU A 388 -19.20 -12.68 37.81
C GLU A 388 -18.44 -12.78 36.52
N SER A 389 -19.13 -12.62 35.35
CA SER A 389 -18.52 -12.68 34.01
C SER A 389 -17.68 -11.45 33.73
N THR A 390 -16.45 -11.71 33.25
CA THR A 390 -15.54 -10.69 32.74
C THR A 390 -15.04 -11.07 31.38
N ILE A 391 -14.80 -10.08 30.54
CA ILE A 391 -14.14 -10.24 29.23
C ILE A 391 -12.82 -9.48 29.25
N SER A 392 -11.75 -10.16 28.88
CA SER A 392 -10.48 -9.48 28.62
C SER A 392 -10.55 -8.83 27.24
N GLN A 393 -10.30 -7.55 27.18
CA GLN A 393 -10.25 -6.78 25.95
C GLN A 393 -8.89 -6.12 25.81
N ASN A 394 -8.22 -6.38 24.69
CA ASN A 394 -7.01 -5.67 24.35
C ASN A 394 -7.38 -4.25 23.91
N ARG A 395 -6.65 -3.29 24.45
CA ARG A 395 -6.78 -1.87 24.15
C ARG A 395 -5.42 -1.38 23.67
N TYR A 396 -5.42 -0.54 22.65
CA TYR A 396 -4.22 0.08 22.15
C TYR A 396 -4.21 1.56 22.53
N GLU A 397 -3.08 2.01 23.06
CA GLU A 397 -2.82 3.41 23.34
C GLU A 397 -1.95 3.96 22.21
N LEU A 398 -2.37 5.04 21.56
CA LEU A 398 -1.58 5.71 20.53
C LEU A 398 -0.79 6.86 21.15
N TYR A 399 0.49 6.88 20.91
CA TYR A 399 1.41 7.95 21.31
C TYR A 399 2.02 8.65 20.10
N TYR A 400 2.24 9.93 20.26
CA TYR A 400 3.01 10.76 19.35
C TYR A 400 4.33 11.19 20.02
N TYR A 401 5.44 11.02 19.31
CA TYR A 401 6.76 11.52 19.71
C TYR A 401 7.21 12.61 18.74
N ASN A 402 7.48 13.81 19.26
CA ASN A 402 7.81 15.00 18.47
C ASN A 402 9.34 15.17 18.24
N GLY A 403 10.11 14.10 18.39
CA GLY A 403 11.59 14.14 18.35
C GLY A 403 12.24 14.41 19.71
N THR A 404 11.49 14.81 20.74
CA THR A 404 12.01 15.11 22.09
C THR A 404 11.11 14.58 23.22
N GLU A 405 9.81 14.65 23.09
CA GLU A 405 8.84 14.29 24.13
C GLU A 405 7.71 13.43 23.55
N GLU A 406 7.29 12.41 24.32
CA GLU A 406 6.11 11.61 24.01
C GLU A 406 4.85 12.25 24.55
N THR A 407 3.74 12.12 23.82
CA THR A 407 2.41 12.57 24.24
C THR A 407 1.39 11.52 23.90
N LEU A 408 0.53 11.13 24.85
CA LEU A 408 -0.60 10.26 24.60
C LEU A 408 -1.60 10.99 23.69
N VAL A 409 -1.96 10.35 22.57
CA VAL A 409 -2.98 10.82 21.63
C VAL A 409 -4.36 10.30 22.07
N THR A 410 -4.49 8.98 22.19
CA THR A 410 -5.69 8.30 22.70
C THR A 410 -5.31 7.03 23.43
N ASP A 411 -6.13 6.64 24.40
CA ASP A 411 -6.01 5.37 25.13
C ASP A 411 -7.01 4.31 24.65
N SER A 412 -7.71 4.56 23.56
CA SER A 412 -8.82 3.74 23.08
C SER A 412 -8.78 3.53 21.56
N LEU A 413 -7.58 3.41 20.96
CA LEU A 413 -7.41 3.10 19.55
C LEU A 413 -8.08 1.74 19.26
N ALA A 414 -8.89 1.68 18.21
CA ALA A 414 -9.69 0.50 17.89
C ALA A 414 -8.81 -0.69 17.49
N TYR A 415 -7.81 -0.41 16.65
CA TYR A 415 -6.81 -1.37 16.17
C TYR A 415 -5.41 -0.86 16.46
N GLY A 416 -4.43 -1.74 16.43
CA GLY A 416 -3.03 -1.38 16.68
C GLY A 416 -2.34 -0.61 15.54
N SER A 417 -3.09 0.00 14.61
CA SER A 417 -2.60 0.67 13.40
C SER A 417 -3.32 1.99 13.13
N LEU A 418 -2.79 2.78 12.21
CA LEU A 418 -3.46 3.96 11.65
C LEU A 418 -4.34 3.53 10.47
N THR A 419 -5.49 4.19 10.30
CA THR A 419 -6.40 3.93 9.17
C THR A 419 -5.85 4.51 7.85
N ALA A 420 -5.30 5.72 7.91
CA ALA A 420 -4.55 6.36 6.83
C ALA A 420 -3.55 7.34 7.42
N SER A 421 -2.47 7.65 6.72
CA SER A 421 -1.47 8.62 7.19
C SER A 421 -0.85 9.40 6.03
N ALA A 422 -0.48 10.66 6.31
CA ALA A 422 0.30 11.49 5.41
C ALA A 422 1.74 10.97 5.28
N ALA A 423 2.36 11.17 4.11
CA ALA A 423 3.75 10.83 3.89
C ALA A 423 4.70 11.81 4.60
N ASP A 424 4.44 13.10 4.49
CA ASP A 424 5.39 14.16 4.86
C ASP A 424 5.18 14.76 6.25
N LYS A 425 4.06 14.49 6.91
CA LYS A 425 3.66 15.13 8.17
C LYS A 425 3.08 14.11 9.17
N ALA A 426 3.19 14.45 10.45
CA ALA A 426 2.54 13.70 11.52
C ALA A 426 1.02 13.95 11.52
N VAL A 427 0.35 13.59 10.42
CA VAL A 427 -1.10 13.65 10.24
C VAL A 427 -1.60 12.26 9.84
N ALA A 428 -2.66 11.80 10.50
CA ALA A 428 -3.25 10.49 10.21
C ALA A 428 -4.74 10.49 10.49
N VAL A 429 -5.45 9.53 9.90
CA VAL A 429 -6.81 9.14 10.31
C VAL A 429 -6.66 7.95 11.25
N ILE A 430 -7.38 8.00 12.36
CA ILE A 430 -7.44 6.92 13.34
C ILE A 430 -8.88 6.57 13.67
N GLU A 431 -9.09 5.31 13.99
CA GLU A 431 -10.35 4.80 14.49
C GLU A 431 -10.25 4.59 16.02
N VAL A 432 -11.16 5.19 16.76
CA VAL A 432 -11.17 5.17 18.22
C VAL A 432 -12.46 4.52 18.70
N ARG A 433 -12.37 3.63 19.66
CA ARG A 433 -13.56 3.02 20.29
C ARG A 433 -14.32 4.07 21.07
N ASP A 434 -15.60 4.18 20.79
CA ASP A 434 -16.54 5.00 21.55
C ASP A 434 -17.53 4.12 22.31
N GLU A 435 -17.12 3.62 23.45
CA GLU A 435 -17.95 2.79 24.34
C GLU A 435 -19.24 3.50 24.78
N ALA A 436 -19.26 4.84 24.76
CA ALA A 436 -20.42 5.61 25.19
C ALA A 436 -21.54 5.64 24.13
N SER A 437 -21.20 5.49 22.85
CA SER A 437 -22.16 5.43 21.75
C SER A 437 -22.72 4.03 21.52
N ALA A 438 -22.06 3.00 22.04
CA ALA A 438 -22.45 1.61 21.87
C ALA A 438 -23.79 1.31 22.57
N SER A 439 -24.75 0.74 21.85
CA SER A 439 -26.02 0.30 22.40
C SER A 439 -25.80 -0.91 23.27
N LYS A 440 -26.27 -0.84 24.55
CA LYS A 440 -26.17 -1.99 25.46
C LYS A 440 -26.96 -3.19 24.96
N VAL A 441 -26.42 -4.37 25.22
CA VAL A 441 -27.05 -5.64 24.88
C VAL A 441 -28.26 -5.85 25.86
N LYS A 442 -29.45 -6.12 25.33
CA LYS A 442 -30.65 -6.33 26.15
C LYS A 442 -30.70 -7.75 26.69
N ILE A 443 -31.02 -7.87 27.98
CA ILE A 443 -31.16 -9.20 28.62
C ILE A 443 -32.28 -10.03 27.99
N SER A 444 -33.35 -9.38 27.47
CA SER A 444 -34.46 -10.06 26.76
C SER A 444 -34.01 -10.75 25.43
N GLU A 445 -32.86 -10.39 24.92
CA GLU A 445 -32.30 -10.91 23.63
C GLU A 445 -31.28 -12.01 23.89
N ILE A 446 -30.96 -12.37 25.14
CA ILE A 446 -29.96 -13.35 25.54
C ILE A 446 -30.68 -14.59 26.10
N GLU A 447 -30.29 -15.76 25.58
CA GLU A 447 -30.78 -17.04 26.08
C GLU A 447 -29.84 -17.63 27.16
N TYR A 448 -28.49 -17.44 26.98
CA TYR A 448 -27.49 -17.98 27.89
C TYR A 448 -26.40 -16.94 28.20
N ALA A 449 -25.82 -17.00 29.41
CA ALA A 449 -24.81 -16.04 29.88
C ALA A 449 -23.56 -15.97 28.95
N TYR A 450 -23.10 -17.09 28.37
CA TYR A 450 -21.97 -17.11 27.42
C TYR A 450 -22.25 -16.35 26.14
N GLU A 451 -23.52 -16.27 25.70
CA GLU A 451 -23.94 -15.50 24.53
C GLU A 451 -23.77 -13.99 24.78
N ALA A 452 -24.00 -13.54 26.03
CA ALA A 452 -23.81 -12.16 26.44
C ALA A 452 -22.36 -11.72 26.25
N GLU A 453 -21.38 -12.57 26.64
CA GLU A 453 -19.96 -12.26 26.46
C GLU A 453 -19.59 -12.04 25.00
N SER A 454 -20.08 -12.90 24.09
CA SER A 454 -19.85 -12.78 22.65
C SER A 454 -20.45 -11.49 22.08
N ARG A 455 -21.71 -11.21 22.43
CA ARG A 455 -22.41 -10.00 21.95
C ARG A 455 -21.81 -8.71 22.51
N VAL A 456 -21.33 -8.71 23.75
CA VAL A 456 -20.64 -7.55 24.31
C VAL A 456 -19.32 -7.32 23.61
N ARG A 457 -18.55 -8.37 23.27
CA ARG A 457 -17.33 -8.23 22.46
C ARG A 457 -17.61 -7.64 21.07
N GLU A 458 -18.63 -8.15 20.40
CA GLU A 458 -19.06 -7.64 19.10
C GLU A 458 -19.47 -6.16 19.19
N MET A 459 -20.31 -5.80 20.18
CA MET A 459 -20.73 -4.44 20.43
C MET A 459 -19.55 -3.48 20.70
N LEU A 460 -18.57 -3.90 21.52
CA LEU A 460 -17.39 -3.11 21.82
C LEU A 460 -16.47 -2.93 20.60
N ASN A 461 -16.53 -3.83 19.63
CA ASN A 461 -15.78 -3.73 18.41
C ASN A 461 -16.48 -2.90 17.31
N THR A 462 -17.80 -2.69 17.40
CA THR A 462 -18.59 -1.94 16.41
C THR A 462 -18.85 -0.47 16.78
N GLY A 463 -18.68 -0.09 18.04
CA GLY A 463 -18.85 1.29 18.50
C GLY A 463 -17.57 2.10 18.32
N THR A 464 -17.29 2.58 17.11
CA THR A 464 -16.08 3.35 16.79
C THR A 464 -16.41 4.74 16.22
N GLN A 465 -15.46 5.65 16.34
CA GLN A 465 -15.52 6.98 15.75
C GLN A 465 -14.15 7.33 15.12
N TYR A 466 -14.18 7.99 14.00
CA TYR A 466 -12.97 8.39 13.27
C TYR A 466 -12.51 9.79 13.67
N TYR A 467 -11.20 9.96 13.75
CA TYR A 467 -10.55 11.24 14.05
C TYR A 467 -9.39 11.47 13.09
N VAL A 468 -9.20 12.73 12.73
CA VAL A 468 -7.92 13.17 12.16
C VAL A 468 -7.03 13.61 13.31
N VAL A 469 -5.82 13.08 13.35
CA VAL A 469 -4.79 13.46 14.30
C VAL A 469 -3.69 14.26 13.62
N SER A 470 -3.21 15.31 14.30
CA SER A 470 -2.05 16.08 13.87
C SER A 470 -1.13 16.25 15.08
N GLY A 471 0.01 15.55 15.05
CA GLY A 471 0.80 15.37 16.27
C GLY A 471 -0.07 14.72 17.35
N SER A 472 -0.25 15.40 18.49
CA SER A 472 -1.11 14.93 19.58
C SER A 472 -2.52 15.52 19.58
N THR A 473 -2.90 16.31 18.57
CA THR A 473 -4.22 16.94 18.49
C THR A 473 -5.18 16.05 17.71
N MET A 474 -6.34 15.75 18.31
CA MET A 474 -7.41 14.96 17.69
C MET A 474 -8.56 15.86 17.25
N VAL A 475 -9.06 15.67 16.04
CA VAL A 475 -10.22 16.36 15.48
C VAL A 475 -11.23 15.32 15.01
N PRO A 476 -12.47 15.28 15.55
CA PRO A 476 -13.45 14.29 15.17
C PRO A 476 -13.91 14.48 13.72
N MET A 477 -14.13 13.37 13.01
CA MET A 477 -14.78 13.35 11.71
C MET A 477 -16.30 13.12 11.90
N GLU A 478 -17.10 13.82 11.11
CA GLU A 478 -18.55 13.57 11.05
C GLU A 478 -18.80 12.58 9.92
N THR A 479 -18.90 11.30 10.26
CA THR A 479 -19.08 10.16 9.33
C THR A 479 -20.13 9.22 9.88
N ASP A 480 -20.73 8.37 9.03
CA ASP A 480 -21.72 7.37 9.47
C ASP A 480 -21.08 5.97 9.53
N ASP A 481 -20.64 5.44 8.39
CA ASP A 481 -19.89 4.16 8.29
C ASP A 481 -18.80 4.28 7.20
N PRO A 482 -17.75 5.07 7.45
CA PRO A 482 -16.77 5.40 6.43
C PRO A 482 -15.81 4.26 6.17
N GLN A 483 -15.43 4.10 4.90
CA GLN A 483 -14.47 3.12 4.45
C GLN A 483 -13.46 3.74 3.48
N SER A 484 -12.42 2.99 3.13
CA SER A 484 -11.47 3.32 2.05
C SER A 484 -10.84 4.69 2.14
N PHE A 485 -10.33 5.03 3.32
CA PHE A 485 -9.64 6.31 3.52
C PHE A 485 -8.36 6.43 2.68
N ARG A 486 -8.19 7.60 2.05
CA ARG A 486 -6.93 8.01 1.41
C ARG A 486 -6.57 9.42 1.85
N MET A 487 -5.28 9.69 2.03
CA MET A 487 -4.78 11.00 2.47
C MET A 487 -3.61 11.40 1.59
N ASP A 488 -3.55 12.67 1.18
CA ASP A 488 -2.40 13.18 0.44
C ASP A 488 -1.12 13.24 1.30
N GLY A 489 0.05 13.27 0.67
CA GLY A 489 1.34 13.28 1.36
C GLY A 489 1.48 14.44 2.34
N ALA A 490 0.86 15.57 2.07
CA ALA A 490 0.86 16.75 2.93
C ALA A 490 -0.12 16.67 4.12
N GLY A 491 -1.02 15.69 4.14
CA GLY A 491 -2.07 15.57 5.18
C GLY A 491 -3.09 16.70 5.15
N GLU A 492 -3.30 17.31 3.98
CA GLU A 492 -4.20 18.47 3.82
C GLU A 492 -5.54 18.09 3.17
N THR A 493 -5.58 16.94 2.48
CA THR A 493 -6.77 16.42 1.81
C THR A 493 -6.98 14.97 2.18
N ILE A 494 -8.22 14.65 2.57
CA ILE A 494 -8.64 13.29 2.91
C ILE A 494 -9.82 12.93 2.02
N TYR A 495 -9.76 11.77 1.40
CA TYR A 495 -10.87 11.14 0.68
C TYR A 495 -11.33 9.92 1.46
N TYR A 496 -12.63 9.67 1.46
CA TYR A 496 -13.22 8.47 2.07
C TYR A 496 -14.57 8.16 1.44
N VAL A 497 -14.96 6.90 1.48
CA VAL A 497 -16.28 6.47 1.03
C VAL A 497 -17.18 6.31 2.25
N ASP A 498 -18.38 6.89 2.24
CA ASP A 498 -19.39 6.81 3.31
C ASP A 498 -20.75 6.42 2.72
N ASN A 499 -21.78 6.28 3.55
CA ASN A 499 -23.11 5.83 3.10
C ASN A 499 -23.07 4.51 2.30
N VAL A 500 -22.26 3.57 2.76
CA VAL A 500 -22.01 2.31 2.06
C VAL A 500 -23.29 1.50 1.91
N SER A 501 -23.47 0.87 0.75
CA SER A 501 -24.62 0.03 0.42
C SER A 501 -24.74 -1.17 1.38
N GLU A 502 -25.95 -1.76 1.50
CA GLU A 502 -26.15 -2.95 2.34
C GLU A 502 -25.29 -4.16 1.89
N GLU A 503 -24.87 -4.19 0.61
CA GLU A 503 -24.00 -5.20 0.03
C GLU A 503 -22.50 -4.90 0.31
N GLY A 504 -22.18 -3.66 0.71
CA GLY A 504 -20.84 -3.24 1.10
C GLY A 504 -19.91 -2.85 -0.06
N ASP A 505 -20.38 -2.90 -1.30
CA ASP A 505 -19.57 -2.78 -2.52
C ASP A 505 -19.51 -1.37 -3.13
N THR A 506 -20.47 -0.50 -2.79
CA THR A 506 -20.51 0.89 -3.27
C THR A 506 -20.91 1.87 -2.17
N GLY A 507 -20.48 3.12 -2.30
CA GLY A 507 -20.86 4.21 -1.39
C GLY A 507 -20.63 5.58 -2.02
N ASP A 508 -20.85 6.63 -1.26
CA ASP A 508 -20.65 8.01 -1.68
C ASP A 508 -19.23 8.47 -1.32
N LEU A 509 -18.49 8.94 -2.30
CA LEU A 509 -17.14 9.45 -2.11
C LEU A 509 -17.15 10.89 -1.61
N TYR A 510 -16.51 11.12 -0.49
CA TYR A 510 -16.34 12.42 0.12
C TYR A 510 -14.90 12.89 0.06
N LYS A 511 -14.76 14.21 -0.01
CA LYS A 511 -13.50 14.93 0.15
C LYS A 511 -13.60 15.90 1.31
N VAL A 512 -12.63 15.91 2.20
CA VAL A 512 -12.53 16.88 3.28
C VAL A 512 -11.13 17.47 3.34
N THR A 513 -11.01 18.78 3.61
CA THR A 513 -9.72 19.44 3.79
C THR A 513 -9.38 19.53 5.27
N PHE A 514 -8.10 19.48 5.59
CA PHE A 514 -7.58 19.63 6.94
C PHE A 514 -6.50 20.73 6.96
N ASP A 515 -6.63 21.71 7.86
CA ASP A 515 -5.72 22.84 7.96
C ASP A 515 -4.63 22.68 9.04
N GLY A 516 -4.49 21.46 9.59
CA GLY A 516 -3.59 21.15 10.71
C GLY A 516 -4.25 21.30 12.09
N SER A 517 -5.44 21.86 12.18
CA SER A 517 -6.16 22.10 13.44
C SER A 517 -7.67 21.86 13.37
N ALA A 518 -8.27 21.96 12.20
CA ALA A 518 -9.69 21.80 11.97
C ALA A 518 -9.96 21.16 10.61
N LEU A 519 -11.05 20.39 10.55
CA LEU A 519 -11.59 19.86 9.30
C LEU A 519 -12.49 20.91 8.63
N GLY A 520 -12.41 20.99 7.31
CA GLY A 520 -13.39 21.68 6.47
C GLY A 520 -14.74 20.95 6.51
N THR A 521 -15.72 21.52 5.82
CA THR A 521 -17.00 20.80 5.60
C THR A 521 -16.76 19.70 4.58
N PRO A 522 -17.16 18.44 4.85
CA PRO A 522 -17.10 17.39 3.84
C PRO A 522 -17.86 17.78 2.58
N GLU A 523 -17.23 17.59 1.44
CA GLU A 523 -17.79 17.80 0.10
C GLU A 523 -18.09 16.45 -0.51
N GLU A 524 -19.34 16.23 -0.94
CA GLU A 524 -19.70 15.06 -1.72
C GLU A 524 -18.99 15.18 -3.08
N TYR A 525 -18.02 14.30 -3.32
CA TYR A 525 -17.14 14.35 -4.48
C TYR A 525 -17.71 13.58 -5.66
N ASP A 526 -18.20 12.36 -5.40
CA ASP A 526 -18.89 11.51 -6.37
C ASP A 526 -19.82 10.51 -5.66
N LEU A 527 -20.74 9.90 -6.39
CA LEU A 527 -21.75 8.97 -5.88
C LEU A 527 -21.53 7.58 -6.47
N ASP A 528 -21.98 6.54 -5.77
CA ASP A 528 -21.94 5.14 -6.23
C ASP A 528 -20.53 4.68 -6.62
N VAL A 529 -19.53 5.07 -5.84
CA VAL A 529 -18.12 4.67 -6.03
C VAL A 529 -17.87 3.30 -5.40
N SER A 530 -17.10 2.44 -6.07
CA SER A 530 -16.71 1.15 -5.51
C SER A 530 -15.81 1.33 -4.29
N THR A 531 -16.18 0.71 -3.16
CA THR A 531 -15.48 0.83 -1.88
C THR A 531 -14.04 0.28 -1.91
N TYR A 532 -13.75 -0.64 -2.84
CA TYR A 532 -12.45 -1.33 -2.90
C TYR A 532 -11.47 -0.75 -3.93
N SER A 533 -11.86 0.29 -4.68
CA SER A 533 -11.11 0.75 -5.85
C SER A 533 -10.45 2.11 -5.71
N LEU A 534 -10.51 2.73 -4.54
CA LEU A 534 -10.01 4.09 -4.34
C LEU A 534 -8.49 4.12 -4.21
N SER A 535 -7.81 4.76 -5.16
CA SER A 535 -6.35 4.96 -5.16
C SER A 535 -6.03 6.45 -5.25
N LEU A 536 -5.20 6.94 -4.36
CA LEU A 536 -4.66 8.31 -4.35
C LEU A 536 -3.15 8.23 -4.48
N TYR A 537 -2.62 8.86 -5.51
CA TYR A 537 -1.20 8.87 -5.85
C TYR A 537 -0.49 10.11 -5.27
N ASP A 538 0.84 10.08 -5.19
CA ASP A 538 1.64 11.17 -4.65
C ASP A 538 1.52 12.46 -5.48
N SER A 539 1.25 12.33 -6.79
CA SER A 539 0.85 13.44 -7.67
C SER A 539 -0.40 14.19 -7.18
N GLY A 540 -1.20 13.58 -6.31
CA GLY A 540 -2.51 14.04 -5.86
C GLY A 540 -3.65 13.59 -6.77
N ASP A 541 -3.37 12.73 -7.75
CA ASP A 541 -4.37 12.17 -8.65
C ASP A 541 -5.15 11.05 -7.96
N LEU A 542 -6.47 11.11 -8.07
CA LEU A 542 -7.40 10.16 -7.48
C LEU A 542 -8.03 9.30 -8.57
N ILE A 543 -7.86 7.99 -8.45
CA ILE A 543 -8.43 6.99 -9.37
C ILE A 543 -9.42 6.10 -8.61
N TYR A 544 -10.55 5.79 -9.23
CA TYR A 544 -11.56 4.90 -8.67
C TYR A 544 -12.47 4.32 -9.76
N TYR A 545 -13.14 3.22 -9.42
CA TYR A 545 -14.13 2.59 -10.26
C TYR A 545 -15.56 2.89 -9.82
N LYS A 546 -16.47 2.88 -10.80
CA LYS A 546 -17.92 2.85 -10.62
C LYS A 546 -18.52 1.72 -11.45
N ASN A 547 -19.75 1.32 -11.14
CA ASN A 547 -20.52 0.34 -11.92
C ASN A 547 -19.80 -0.99 -12.11
N VAL A 548 -19.00 -1.44 -11.13
CA VAL A 548 -18.23 -2.68 -11.20
C VAL A 548 -19.15 -3.89 -11.39
N LYS A 549 -18.82 -4.74 -12.35
CA LYS A 549 -19.53 -6.00 -12.66
C LYS A 549 -18.53 -7.09 -12.99
N GLY A 550 -18.37 -8.03 -12.10
CA GLY A 550 -17.29 -9.00 -12.21
C GLY A 550 -15.94 -8.28 -12.10
N ASN A 551 -15.08 -8.44 -13.09
CA ASN A 551 -13.75 -7.84 -13.14
C ASN A 551 -13.67 -6.57 -14.00
N GLU A 552 -14.79 -5.95 -14.36
CA GLU A 552 -14.83 -4.74 -15.20
C GLU A 552 -15.60 -3.63 -14.50
N GLY A 553 -15.17 -2.38 -14.70
CA GLY A 553 -15.85 -1.20 -14.18
C GLY A 553 -15.61 0.03 -15.03
N ASP A 554 -16.33 1.12 -14.72
CA ASP A 554 -16.12 2.41 -15.34
C ASP A 554 -15.06 3.18 -14.54
N LEU A 555 -13.93 3.52 -15.16
CA LEU A 555 -12.77 4.12 -14.50
C LEU A 555 -12.86 5.65 -14.51
N TYR A 556 -12.55 6.24 -13.38
CA TYR A 556 -12.54 7.68 -13.17
C TYR A 556 -11.18 8.17 -12.71
N LEU A 557 -10.73 9.29 -13.26
CA LEU A 557 -9.55 10.03 -12.84
C LEU A 557 -9.97 11.44 -12.41
N ASN A 558 -9.75 11.80 -11.16
CA ASN A 558 -10.08 13.12 -10.60
C ASN A 558 -11.56 13.54 -10.83
N GLY A 559 -12.49 12.60 -10.73
CA GLY A 559 -13.92 12.83 -10.95
C GLY A 559 -14.34 12.92 -12.42
N GLN A 560 -13.43 12.65 -13.35
CA GLN A 560 -13.73 12.59 -14.79
C GLN A 560 -13.69 11.14 -15.27
N GLU A 561 -14.73 10.70 -15.96
CA GLU A 561 -14.79 9.40 -16.58
C GLU A 561 -13.67 9.28 -17.64
N VAL A 562 -12.83 8.27 -17.49
CA VAL A 562 -11.76 7.91 -18.44
C VAL A 562 -12.34 7.07 -19.57
N ASP A 563 -12.95 5.94 -19.20
CA ASP A 563 -13.64 5.03 -20.12
C ASP A 563 -14.52 4.05 -19.31
N TYR A 564 -15.25 3.19 -20.00
CA TYR A 564 -16.16 2.19 -19.42
C TYR A 564 -15.68 0.76 -19.72
N SER A 565 -16.18 -0.22 -18.97
CA SER A 565 -15.80 -1.65 -19.09
C SER A 565 -14.29 -1.85 -19.10
N ILE A 566 -13.61 -1.23 -18.13
CA ILE A 566 -12.16 -1.38 -17.96
C ILE A 566 -11.90 -2.59 -17.08
N TYR A 567 -11.08 -3.51 -17.58
CA TYR A 567 -10.65 -4.74 -16.93
C TYR A 567 -9.49 -4.52 -15.97
N SER A 568 -8.45 -3.80 -16.42
CA SER A 568 -7.26 -3.47 -15.62
C SER A 568 -6.64 -2.16 -16.08
N TYR A 569 -5.92 -1.49 -15.21
CA TYR A 569 -5.17 -0.27 -15.53
C TYR A 569 -3.83 -0.22 -14.81
N GLN A 570 -2.90 0.56 -15.39
CA GLN A 570 -1.66 0.99 -14.75
C GLN A 570 -1.53 2.51 -14.89
N TYR A 571 -1.16 3.18 -13.81
CA TYR A 571 -1.03 4.63 -13.78
C TYR A 571 0.42 5.07 -13.77
N MET A 572 0.79 5.91 -14.73
CA MET A 572 2.12 6.50 -14.88
C MET A 572 2.15 7.83 -14.13
N GLU A 573 2.54 7.80 -12.86
CA GLU A 573 2.41 8.93 -11.94
C GLU A 573 3.17 10.17 -12.42
N ASP A 574 4.41 10.02 -12.86
CA ASP A 574 5.25 11.12 -13.34
C ASP A 574 4.69 11.88 -14.54
N SER A 575 3.94 11.19 -15.39
CA SER A 575 3.38 11.74 -16.61
C SER A 575 1.89 12.03 -16.54
N GLY A 576 1.19 11.52 -15.52
CA GLY A 576 -0.28 11.62 -15.40
C GLY A 576 -1.02 10.82 -16.47
N ARG A 577 -0.38 9.81 -17.08
CA ARG A 577 -0.97 8.96 -18.11
C ARG A 577 -1.53 7.69 -17.51
N LEU A 578 -2.57 7.15 -18.15
CA LEU A 578 -3.24 5.93 -17.76
C LEU A 578 -3.21 4.92 -18.90
N LEU A 579 -2.59 3.77 -18.65
CA LEU A 579 -2.62 2.62 -19.54
C LEU A 579 -3.72 1.68 -19.05
N TYR A 580 -4.56 1.15 -19.95
CA TYR A 580 -5.64 0.25 -19.52
C TYR A 580 -6.11 -0.70 -20.62
N LEU A 581 -6.67 -1.84 -20.19
CA LEU A 581 -7.40 -2.80 -21.02
C LEU A 581 -8.90 -2.59 -20.87
N SER A 582 -9.60 -2.41 -21.97
CA SER A 582 -11.06 -2.31 -22.04
C SER A 582 -11.64 -3.39 -22.95
N ASP A 583 -12.96 -3.55 -22.88
CA ASP A 583 -13.70 -4.51 -23.72
C ASP A 583 -13.14 -5.95 -23.61
N TRP A 584 -12.88 -6.38 -22.36
CA TRP A 584 -12.25 -7.68 -22.09
C TRP A 584 -13.15 -8.86 -22.49
N ASN A 585 -12.62 -9.75 -23.28
CA ASN A 585 -13.29 -11.01 -23.64
C ASN A 585 -12.74 -12.15 -22.76
N SER A 586 -13.47 -12.52 -21.73
CA SER A 586 -13.04 -13.56 -20.78
C SER A 586 -13.00 -14.98 -21.36
N GLU A 587 -13.66 -15.24 -22.51
CA GLU A 587 -13.62 -16.55 -23.19
C GLU A 587 -12.32 -16.71 -23.98
N ASP A 588 -11.88 -15.65 -24.66
CA ASP A 588 -10.69 -15.63 -25.50
C ASP A 588 -9.48 -14.99 -24.80
N GLN A 589 -9.68 -14.37 -23.64
CA GLN A 589 -8.64 -13.74 -22.80
C GLN A 589 -7.87 -12.61 -23.50
N TYR A 590 -8.59 -11.66 -24.10
CA TYR A 590 -7.98 -10.46 -24.67
C TYR A 590 -8.93 -9.26 -24.58
N GLY A 591 -8.35 -8.06 -24.64
CA GLY A 591 -9.06 -6.79 -24.66
C GLY A 591 -8.42 -5.78 -25.62
N THR A 592 -8.86 -4.54 -25.55
CA THR A 592 -8.31 -3.42 -26.29
C THR A 592 -7.39 -2.60 -25.39
N LEU A 593 -6.11 -2.50 -25.75
CA LEU A 593 -5.14 -1.70 -25.02
C LEU A 593 -5.27 -0.23 -25.43
N ARG A 594 -5.45 0.64 -24.44
CA ARG A 594 -5.63 2.06 -24.62
C ARG A 594 -4.71 2.88 -23.73
N LEU A 595 -4.38 4.08 -24.17
CA LEU A 595 -3.66 5.09 -23.42
C LEU A 595 -4.53 6.35 -23.28
N TYR A 596 -4.74 6.79 -22.06
CA TYR A 596 -5.38 8.06 -21.75
C TYR A 596 -4.32 9.10 -21.41
N GLU A 597 -4.31 10.18 -22.16
CA GLU A 597 -3.36 11.29 -22.03
C GLU A 597 -4.06 12.61 -22.39
N ASP A 598 -3.82 13.66 -21.62
CA ASP A 598 -4.39 15.01 -21.85
C ASP A 598 -5.94 15.04 -21.96
N GLY A 599 -6.63 14.11 -21.33
CA GLY A 599 -8.10 14.01 -21.33
C GLY A 599 -8.69 13.29 -22.54
N GLU A 600 -7.89 12.61 -23.34
CA GLU A 600 -8.32 11.85 -24.51
C GLU A 600 -7.76 10.42 -24.48
N ALA A 601 -8.61 9.44 -24.75
CA ALA A 601 -8.22 8.05 -24.88
C ALA A 601 -7.83 7.71 -26.33
N SER A 602 -6.73 6.99 -26.53
CA SER A 602 -6.29 6.50 -27.83
C SER A 602 -6.01 4.99 -27.77
N THR A 603 -6.39 4.27 -28.82
CA THR A 603 -6.10 2.83 -28.92
C THR A 603 -4.66 2.61 -29.36
N ILE A 604 -3.92 1.80 -28.60
CA ILE A 604 -2.57 1.33 -28.94
C ILE A 604 -2.68 0.05 -29.77
N ALA A 605 -3.42 -0.95 -29.31
CA ALA A 605 -3.58 -2.24 -29.96
C ALA A 605 -4.93 -2.88 -29.64
N GLU A 606 -5.39 -3.78 -30.52
CA GLU A 606 -6.54 -4.68 -30.30
C GLU A 606 -6.01 -6.08 -29.99
N ASP A 607 -6.84 -6.96 -29.46
CA ASP A 607 -6.51 -8.36 -29.13
C ASP A 607 -5.29 -8.50 -28.22
N VAL A 608 -5.19 -7.64 -27.19
CA VAL A 608 -4.12 -7.64 -26.19
C VAL A 608 -4.52 -8.52 -25.01
N HIS A 609 -3.64 -9.45 -24.66
CA HIS A 609 -3.82 -10.38 -23.56
C HIS A 609 -3.30 -9.83 -22.25
N ASP A 610 -2.15 -9.17 -22.27
CA ASP A 610 -1.45 -8.70 -21.08
C ASP A 610 -0.68 -7.41 -21.38
N MET A 611 -0.43 -6.59 -20.36
CA MET A 611 0.31 -5.33 -20.47
C MET A 611 1.12 -5.10 -19.19
N GLU A 612 2.29 -4.49 -19.34
CA GLU A 612 3.15 -4.13 -18.22
C GLU A 612 3.93 -2.85 -18.52
N LEU A 613 4.16 -2.03 -17.49
CA LEU A 613 5.07 -0.89 -17.54
C LEU A 613 6.46 -1.32 -17.08
N THR A 614 7.47 -0.85 -17.79
CA THR A 614 8.85 -0.95 -17.30
C THR A 614 9.15 0.15 -16.29
N LEU A 615 10.32 0.10 -15.66
CA LEU A 615 10.74 1.08 -14.65
C LEU A 615 10.72 2.54 -15.11
N ASN A 616 10.79 2.78 -16.43
CA ASN A 616 10.75 4.13 -17.03
C ASN A 616 9.54 4.31 -17.95
N ASP A 617 8.41 3.72 -17.61
CA ASP A 617 7.11 3.89 -18.31
C ASP A 617 7.12 3.46 -19.81
N ALA A 618 8.02 2.59 -20.23
CA ALA A 618 7.89 1.95 -21.53
C ALA A 618 6.77 0.88 -21.44
N ILE A 619 5.92 0.81 -22.46
CA ILE A 619 4.77 -0.09 -22.46
C ILE A 619 5.16 -1.39 -23.17
N LEU A 620 5.16 -2.48 -22.44
CA LEU A 620 5.20 -3.83 -22.98
C LEU A 620 3.77 -4.37 -23.05
N TYR A 621 3.47 -5.10 -24.12
CA TYR A 621 2.18 -5.79 -24.20
C TYR A 621 2.26 -7.08 -25.02
N LEU A 622 1.42 -8.04 -24.66
CA LEU A 622 1.31 -9.34 -25.28
C LEU A 622 0.04 -9.38 -26.15
N SER A 623 0.20 -9.58 -27.43
CA SER A 623 -0.90 -9.66 -28.41
C SER A 623 -0.85 -10.95 -29.20
N ASP A 624 -1.87 -11.22 -30.04
CA ASP A 624 -1.99 -12.45 -30.82
C ASP A 624 -1.93 -13.74 -29.94
N PHE A 625 -2.44 -13.64 -28.70
CA PHE A 625 -2.32 -14.72 -27.73
C PHE A 625 -3.17 -15.95 -28.12
N SER A 626 -2.55 -17.10 -28.08
CA SER A 626 -3.18 -18.39 -28.35
C SER A 626 -3.57 -19.11 -27.05
N SER A 627 -4.81 -19.06 -26.64
CA SER A 627 -5.32 -19.76 -25.45
C SER A 627 -5.05 -21.28 -25.45
N ASN A 628 -4.86 -21.90 -26.62
CA ASN A 628 -4.53 -23.31 -26.75
C ASN A 628 -3.05 -23.63 -26.50
N HIS A 629 -2.16 -22.70 -26.81
CA HIS A 629 -0.70 -22.87 -26.67
C HIS A 629 -0.14 -22.02 -25.52
N GLN A 630 -0.96 -21.13 -24.95
CA GLN A 630 -0.58 -20.22 -23.87
C GLN A 630 0.64 -19.35 -24.23
N VAL A 631 0.69 -18.85 -25.47
CA VAL A 631 1.76 -17.99 -25.97
C VAL A 631 1.22 -16.90 -26.88
N GLY A 632 1.88 -15.76 -26.91
CA GLY A 632 1.58 -14.62 -27.77
C GLY A 632 2.84 -13.95 -28.33
N THR A 633 2.66 -12.80 -28.94
CA THR A 633 3.74 -11.96 -29.47
C THR A 633 3.95 -10.76 -28.57
N LEU A 634 5.18 -10.55 -28.12
CA LEU A 634 5.58 -9.43 -27.27
C LEU A 634 5.89 -8.18 -28.12
N TYR A 635 5.31 -7.07 -27.75
CA TYR A 635 5.51 -5.77 -28.37
C TYR A 635 5.96 -4.71 -27.36
N LEU A 636 6.74 -3.76 -27.85
CA LEU A 636 7.09 -2.51 -27.17
C LEU A 636 6.36 -1.35 -27.85
N TYR A 637 5.70 -0.49 -27.06
CA TYR A 637 5.16 0.78 -27.51
C TYR A 637 5.85 1.94 -26.79
N SER A 638 6.35 2.90 -27.56
CA SER A 638 7.06 4.09 -27.10
C SER A 638 6.50 5.38 -27.72
N GLY A 639 5.17 5.48 -27.87
CA GLY A 639 4.50 6.66 -28.41
C GLY A 639 4.50 6.77 -29.95
N SER A 640 4.89 5.71 -30.66
CA SER A 640 4.86 5.62 -32.12
C SER A 640 4.28 4.27 -32.56
N GLU A 641 4.65 3.77 -33.73
CA GLU A 641 4.26 2.41 -34.17
C GLU A 641 4.88 1.37 -33.23
N PRO A 642 4.10 0.34 -32.80
CA PRO A 642 4.61 -0.72 -31.96
C PRO A 642 5.77 -1.49 -32.61
N VAL A 643 6.76 -1.82 -31.79
CA VAL A 643 7.91 -2.62 -32.24
C VAL A 643 7.75 -4.02 -31.67
N LYS A 644 7.79 -5.04 -32.55
CA LYS A 644 7.81 -6.42 -32.11
C LYS A 644 9.16 -6.75 -31.50
N LEU A 645 9.14 -7.32 -30.30
CA LEU A 645 10.33 -7.77 -29.58
C LEU A 645 10.55 -9.27 -29.78
N ASP A 646 9.55 -10.11 -29.49
CA ASP A 646 9.71 -11.57 -29.56
C ASP A 646 8.38 -12.28 -29.90
N ASP A 647 8.46 -13.57 -30.26
CA ASP A 647 7.34 -14.49 -30.50
C ASP A 647 7.31 -15.59 -29.43
N ASP A 648 6.18 -16.28 -29.37
CA ASP A 648 5.98 -17.43 -28.50
C ASP A 648 6.25 -17.12 -27.02
N VAL A 649 5.91 -15.90 -26.58
CA VAL A 649 6.04 -15.42 -25.18
C VAL A 649 4.84 -15.90 -24.38
N THR A 650 5.08 -16.48 -23.20
CA THR A 650 4.04 -17.03 -22.31
C THR A 650 3.41 -15.94 -21.44
N ALA A 651 4.21 -15.05 -20.87
CA ALA A 651 3.75 -13.96 -20.00
C ALA A 651 4.75 -12.81 -19.97
N ILE A 652 4.28 -11.60 -19.69
CA ILE A 652 5.15 -10.49 -19.28
C ILE A 652 5.36 -10.63 -17.76
N VAL A 653 6.57 -10.36 -17.30
CA VAL A 653 6.91 -10.48 -15.88
C VAL A 653 7.24 -9.10 -15.33
N PHE A 654 6.69 -8.82 -14.17
CA PHE A 654 6.91 -7.55 -13.48
C PHE A 654 8.41 -7.27 -13.27
N THR A 655 8.80 -6.01 -13.44
CA THR A 655 10.17 -5.54 -13.22
C THR A 655 10.24 -4.77 -11.90
N TYR A 656 10.90 -5.32 -10.90
CA TYR A 656 10.98 -4.73 -9.57
C TYR A 656 12.06 -3.65 -9.50
N ASP A 657 11.71 -2.43 -9.04
CA ASP A 657 12.68 -1.38 -8.76
C ASP A 657 13.33 -1.57 -7.38
N ARG A 658 14.53 -2.10 -7.36
CA ARG A 658 15.34 -2.20 -6.12
C ARG A 658 15.99 -0.89 -5.71
N TRP A 659 15.98 0.10 -6.58
CA TRP A 659 16.54 1.43 -6.32
C TRP A 659 15.50 2.40 -5.80
N SER A 660 14.52 1.99 -5.02
CA SER A 660 13.44 2.84 -4.51
C SER A 660 13.93 4.29 -4.27
N GLU A 661 13.03 5.25 -4.25
CA GLU A 661 13.30 6.71 -4.17
C GLU A 661 14.35 7.15 -3.14
N THR A 662 14.69 6.30 -2.20
CA THR A 662 15.68 6.53 -1.15
C THR A 662 17.13 6.22 -1.55
N GLY A 663 17.36 5.64 -2.75
CA GLY A 663 18.71 5.26 -3.17
C GLY A 663 19.38 4.20 -2.27
N TYR A 664 18.59 3.41 -1.59
CA TYR A 664 18.98 2.45 -0.57
C TYR A 664 18.42 1.06 -0.89
N GLN A 665 19.29 0.06 -0.91
CA GLN A 665 18.87 -1.33 -1.02
C GLN A 665 18.88 -1.97 0.37
N SER A 666 17.73 -2.39 0.88
CA SER A 666 17.69 -3.38 1.93
C SER A 666 17.79 -4.76 1.29
N GLY A 667 18.64 -5.61 1.80
CA GLY A 667 18.50 -7.03 1.60
C GLY A 667 17.22 -7.44 2.34
N GLY A 668 16.07 -7.51 1.64
CA GLY A 668 14.85 -8.06 2.22
C GLY A 668 14.95 -9.57 2.21
N SER A 669 14.91 -10.23 3.38
CA SER A 669 14.84 -11.68 3.42
C SER A 669 13.56 -12.12 2.71
N ILE A 670 13.68 -12.78 1.58
CA ILE A 670 12.61 -13.63 1.07
C ILE A 670 12.52 -14.76 2.07
N ASN A 671 11.55 -14.69 2.98
CA ASN A 671 11.25 -15.77 3.88
C ASN A 671 10.72 -16.93 3.03
N TYR A 672 11.59 -17.81 2.57
CA TYR A 672 11.19 -19.16 2.24
C TYR A 672 10.64 -19.75 3.54
N TYR A 673 9.33 -19.96 3.60
CA TYR A 673 8.77 -20.88 4.58
C TYR A 673 9.32 -22.25 4.21
N GLU A 674 10.42 -22.69 4.87
CA GLU A 674 10.68 -24.12 5.00
C GLU A 674 9.39 -24.71 5.57
N GLU A 675 8.67 -25.50 4.77
CA GLU A 675 7.67 -26.41 5.30
C GLU A 675 8.40 -27.30 6.30
N ASP A 676 8.25 -27.00 7.57
CA ASP A 676 8.62 -27.89 8.66
C ASP A 676 7.90 -29.21 8.40
N GLU A 677 8.63 -30.20 7.89
CA GLU A 677 8.25 -31.61 7.89
C GLU A 677 8.11 -32.08 9.35
N ASN A 678 7.18 -31.53 10.08
CA ASN A 678 6.78 -32.04 11.37
C ASN A 678 5.74 -33.15 11.18
N GLU A 679 6.25 -34.34 11.19
CA GLU A 679 5.66 -35.63 11.51
C GLU A 679 4.31 -35.55 12.22
N TYR A 680 3.21 -35.43 11.46
CA TYR A 680 1.87 -35.66 11.98
C TYR A 680 1.62 -37.16 12.05
N SER A 681 1.76 -37.70 13.27
CA SER A 681 1.20 -38.98 13.63
C SER A 681 -0.33 -38.96 13.44
N GLU A 682 -0.84 -39.84 12.55
CA GLU A 682 -2.25 -40.05 12.31
C GLU A 682 -3.03 -40.40 13.59
N PRO A 683 -4.18 -39.74 13.85
CA PRO A 683 -5.23 -40.37 14.65
C PRO A 683 -6.29 -40.95 13.72
N SER A 684 -6.55 -42.22 14.00
CA SER A 684 -7.53 -43.09 13.36
C SER A 684 -8.94 -42.51 13.19
N SER A 685 -9.48 -42.71 11.97
CA SER A 685 -10.86 -42.91 11.55
C SER A 685 -12.02 -42.37 12.41
N GLY A 686 -12.77 -41.41 11.85
CA GLY A 686 -14.15 -41.07 12.23
C GLY A 686 -14.81 -40.21 11.16
N SER A 687 -15.83 -40.78 10.56
CA SER A 687 -16.62 -40.34 9.41
C SER A 687 -17.22 -38.94 9.48
N GLY A 688 -17.15 -38.16 8.39
CA GLY A 688 -18.27 -37.47 7.76
C GLY A 688 -18.50 -36.02 8.08
N SER A 689 -18.15 -35.16 7.20
CA SER A 689 -19.05 -34.27 6.42
C SER A 689 -18.26 -33.16 5.76
N SER A 690 -18.52 -32.95 4.49
CA SER A 690 -17.94 -31.96 3.61
C SER A 690 -18.21 -30.53 4.09
N SER A 691 -17.16 -29.77 4.34
CA SER A 691 -17.16 -28.31 4.25
C SER A 691 -15.97 -27.93 3.38
N THR A 692 -16.25 -27.35 2.22
CA THR A 692 -15.28 -26.72 1.34
C THR A 692 -14.66 -25.53 2.08
N SER A 693 -13.45 -25.68 2.57
CA SER A 693 -12.58 -24.57 2.91
C SER A 693 -11.91 -24.11 1.61
N SER A 694 -12.19 -22.88 1.21
CA SER A 694 -11.42 -22.19 0.19
C SER A 694 -10.04 -21.86 0.81
N ASP A 695 -9.02 -22.59 0.37
CA ASP A 695 -7.64 -22.16 0.51
C ASP A 695 -7.47 -20.95 -0.42
N TYR A 696 -7.57 -19.74 0.13
CA TYR A 696 -7.08 -18.53 -0.52
C TYR A 696 -5.57 -18.54 -0.31
N ASP A 697 -4.85 -18.68 -1.41
CA ASP A 697 -3.40 -18.68 -1.45
C ASP A 697 -2.90 -17.24 -1.15
N TYR A 698 -1.85 -17.10 -0.33
CA TYR A 698 -1.20 -15.82 0.00
C TYR A 698 -0.72 -15.08 -1.26
N TYR A 699 -0.41 -15.83 -2.33
CA TYR A 699 -0.01 -15.31 -3.63
C TYR A 699 -1.14 -14.61 -4.39
N ASP A 700 -2.38 -15.08 -4.27
CA ASP A 700 -3.55 -14.38 -4.81
C ASP A 700 -3.71 -12.99 -4.15
N TRP A 701 -3.46 -12.87 -2.83
CA TRP A 701 -3.49 -11.58 -2.12
C TRP A 701 -2.36 -10.62 -2.57
N LEU A 702 -1.15 -11.13 -2.85
CA LEU A 702 -0.02 -10.33 -3.34
C LEU A 702 -0.25 -9.85 -4.78
N LEU A 703 -0.77 -10.71 -5.63
CA LEU A 703 -1.20 -10.34 -6.99
C LEU A 703 -2.34 -9.32 -6.94
N ASP A 704 -3.30 -9.48 -6.04
CA ASP A 704 -4.39 -8.53 -5.81
C ASP A 704 -3.90 -7.19 -5.27
N TYR A 705 -2.87 -7.18 -4.42
CA TYR A 705 -2.27 -5.96 -3.87
C TYR A 705 -1.49 -5.16 -4.92
N TYR A 706 -0.74 -5.83 -5.80
CA TYR A 706 0.06 -5.16 -6.84
C TYR A 706 -0.73 -4.81 -8.11
N TYR A 707 -1.78 -5.57 -8.45
CA TYR A 707 -2.60 -5.33 -9.64
C TYR A 707 -3.89 -4.54 -9.37
N GLY A 708 -4.15 -4.12 -8.13
CA GLY A 708 -5.27 -3.24 -7.80
C GLY A 708 -6.66 -3.87 -8.02
N LEU A 709 -6.75 -5.20 -7.98
CA LEU A 709 -7.99 -5.94 -8.15
C LEU A 709 -8.54 -6.38 -6.78
N TYR A 710 -8.91 -5.43 -5.91
CA TYR A 710 -10.00 -5.52 -4.89
C TYR A 710 -10.17 -4.18 -4.21
#